data_15fb3f96bd9b4bacd817e0349e72efdd
#
_entry.id   15fb3f96bd9b4bacd817e0349e72efdd
#
_cell.length_a   1.000
_cell.length_b   1.000
_cell.length_c   1.000
_cell.angle_alpha   90.00
_cell.angle_beta   90.00
_cell.angle_gamma   90.00
#
_symmetry.space_group_name_H-M   'P 1'
#
loop_
_entity.id
_entity.type
_entity.pdbx_description
1 polymer ?
#
loop_
_entity_poly.entity_id
_entity_poly.type
_entity_poly.pdbx_seq_one_letter_code
_entity_poly.pdbx_strand_id
1 'polypeptide(L)'
;MKLWSVAKLDKTKAGEIQSRYELPAIVAMLLQIRNITTKDEIESFLYNDSFIADPFEIKDMDKAVERINKALDCGEPICVYGDYDADGVTSTALLYSYLETIDANAMYYIPSRETEGYGMNKNAVDKLNERGIKLIITVDNGISAAQEVAYASSLGIDTVVTDHHMPSGELPKACAVVDLHREDCKSRFKNLSGVGVAFKLIMALEGEYCDTTTLLDNYSDLLSIGTIGDVVELKDENRVFVKHGLESITNTDRPGLQALIKNSGLMGKTVSSTNVSFTIVPRINAVGRLGLSEKSVSLLLTEDYDEAAEISSQLCGDNSERQEIERDILEKIDGIIRRKPSLVNDKIIVIDGENWHQGVIGLIAAKVKEAYGKPAIVISKLGDIAKGSGRSVEGFPLCDAVFACSDLLTHRGGHPMAVGLSLDSENIPAFRRKINEFADNFGKMPYDKINIECKLNPAYINLDLIDSLSLMQPYGAGNPTPVFGLYNMTLKNITPLSANRHLRLTLSRNNIQITAMKFFTSTEEFPYKIGETLDLAVNLDRNEFNGNVSVSVIVKDIKSSDCDTEKLLDSRTNYEDFCRGKQLDRSQLSDLMPDRNDFALLYRYLKSNGGYAFETATLAHMLDNRLSFGKIKVILEAMRELRLIGISEGMKTSKISVLPVNGRVDLESAPIIKKLREVF
;
A
#
# COMPACT_ATOMS: atom_id res chain seq x y z
N MET A 1 4.25 -10.22 13.33
CA MET A 1 3.02 -11.04 13.60
C MET A 1 1.82 -10.11 13.62
N LYS A 2 0.69 -10.50 12.99
CA LYS A 2 -0.54 -9.70 12.85
C LYS A 2 -1.70 -10.34 13.63
N LEU A 3 -2.61 -9.52 14.12
CA LEU A 3 -3.83 -10.02 14.77
C LEU A 3 -4.83 -10.47 13.70
N TRP A 4 -5.37 -11.68 13.80
CA TRP A 4 -6.38 -12.18 12.87
C TRP A 4 -7.78 -11.86 13.39
N SER A 5 -8.54 -11.14 12.58
CA SER A 5 -9.96 -10.85 12.82
C SER A 5 -10.80 -11.68 11.85
N VAL A 6 -11.65 -12.55 12.39
CA VAL A 6 -12.56 -13.36 11.55
C VAL A 6 -13.90 -12.64 11.45
N ALA A 7 -14.35 -12.41 10.23
CA ALA A 7 -15.63 -11.75 9.99
C ALA A 7 -16.81 -12.57 10.55
N LYS A 8 -17.82 -11.86 11.01
CA LYS A 8 -19.05 -12.47 11.49
C LYS A 8 -20.00 -12.70 10.30
N LEU A 9 -20.34 -13.96 10.07
CA LEU A 9 -21.26 -14.35 9.00
C LEU A 9 -22.69 -14.50 9.54
N ASP A 10 -23.62 -13.76 8.94
CA ASP A 10 -25.06 -14.02 9.07
C ASP A 10 -25.50 -15.03 8.01
N LYS A 11 -25.58 -16.31 8.44
CA LYS A 11 -25.91 -17.41 7.54
C LYS A 11 -27.32 -17.30 6.95
N THR A 12 -28.26 -16.69 7.67
CA THR A 12 -29.65 -16.53 7.21
C THR A 12 -29.68 -15.57 6.05
N LYS A 13 -29.12 -14.38 6.21
CA LYS A 13 -29.02 -13.38 5.14
C LYS A 13 -28.22 -13.89 3.95
N ALA A 14 -27.09 -14.55 4.18
CA ALA A 14 -26.31 -15.15 3.09
C ALA A 14 -27.12 -16.20 2.32
N GLY A 15 -27.91 -17.03 2.99
CA GLY A 15 -28.81 -17.99 2.35
C GLY A 15 -29.93 -17.35 1.54
N GLU A 16 -30.50 -16.23 2.02
CA GLU A 16 -31.50 -15.43 1.29
C GLU A 16 -30.90 -14.84 -0.01
N ILE A 17 -29.69 -14.25 0.08
CA ILE A 17 -28.96 -13.74 -1.09
C ILE A 17 -28.66 -14.87 -2.08
N GLN A 18 -28.15 -16.00 -1.59
CA GLN A 18 -27.85 -17.17 -2.43
C GLN A 18 -29.08 -17.63 -3.22
N SER A 19 -30.20 -17.81 -2.54
CA SER A 19 -31.44 -18.33 -3.15
C SER A 19 -32.09 -17.33 -4.10
N ARG A 20 -32.05 -16.05 -3.75
CA ARG A 20 -32.71 -14.99 -4.55
C ARG A 20 -32.01 -14.70 -5.87
N TYR A 21 -30.68 -14.77 -5.88
CA TYR A 21 -29.85 -14.43 -7.04
C TYR A 21 -29.19 -15.65 -7.67
N GLU A 22 -29.50 -16.85 -7.22
CA GLU A 22 -28.94 -18.14 -7.70
C GLU A 22 -27.41 -18.14 -7.69
N LEU A 23 -26.78 -17.50 -6.66
CA LEU A 23 -25.34 -17.34 -6.56
C LEU A 23 -24.66 -18.54 -5.90
N PRO A 24 -23.37 -18.79 -6.21
CA PRO A 24 -22.56 -19.68 -5.41
C PRO A 24 -22.54 -19.28 -3.94
N ALA A 25 -22.63 -20.25 -3.02
CA ALA A 25 -22.70 -19.97 -1.58
C ALA A 25 -21.58 -19.07 -1.08
N ILE A 26 -20.36 -19.23 -1.59
CA ILE A 26 -19.22 -18.42 -1.19
C ILE A 26 -19.39 -16.95 -1.59
N VAL A 27 -19.94 -16.68 -2.76
CA VAL A 27 -20.22 -15.32 -3.24
C VAL A 27 -21.27 -14.64 -2.35
N ALA A 28 -22.37 -15.33 -2.07
CA ALA A 28 -23.42 -14.81 -1.18
C ALA A 28 -22.89 -14.53 0.24
N MET A 29 -22.01 -15.39 0.77
CA MET A 29 -21.34 -15.17 2.06
C MET A 29 -20.44 -13.93 2.03
N LEU A 30 -19.63 -13.77 0.99
CA LEU A 30 -18.73 -12.62 0.84
C LEU A 30 -19.50 -11.30 0.68
N LEU A 31 -20.57 -11.28 -0.12
CA LEU A 31 -21.45 -10.11 -0.26
C LEU A 31 -22.05 -9.71 1.10
N GLN A 32 -22.56 -10.67 1.86
CA GLN A 32 -23.12 -10.41 3.18
C GLN A 32 -22.05 -9.88 4.15
N ILE A 33 -20.84 -10.45 4.18
CA ILE A 33 -19.74 -10.02 5.05
C ILE A 33 -19.28 -8.60 4.70
N ARG A 34 -19.35 -8.22 3.41
CA ARG A 34 -18.98 -6.90 2.90
C ARG A 34 -20.13 -5.88 3.00
N ASN A 35 -21.26 -6.26 3.62
CA ASN A 35 -22.49 -5.46 3.75
C ASN A 35 -23.11 -5.04 2.41
N ILE A 36 -22.91 -5.80 1.35
CA ILE A 36 -23.58 -5.67 0.06
C ILE A 36 -24.81 -6.57 0.12
N THR A 37 -25.97 -6.03 0.57
CA THR A 37 -27.11 -6.86 0.96
C THR A 37 -28.44 -6.43 0.35
N THR A 38 -28.55 -5.19 -0.09
CA THR A 38 -29.76 -4.72 -0.78
C THR A 38 -29.76 -5.15 -2.25
N LYS A 39 -30.93 -5.11 -2.86
CA LYS A 39 -31.09 -5.46 -4.28
C LYS A 39 -30.20 -4.58 -5.15
N ASP A 40 -30.32 -3.27 -4.97
CA ASP A 40 -29.62 -2.28 -5.80
C ASP A 40 -28.09 -2.41 -5.65
N GLU A 41 -27.58 -2.63 -4.42
CA GLU A 41 -26.15 -2.86 -4.17
C GLU A 41 -25.64 -4.13 -4.85
N ILE A 42 -26.41 -5.24 -4.76
CA ILE A 42 -26.00 -6.53 -5.35
C ILE A 42 -26.01 -6.43 -6.88
N GLU A 43 -27.08 -5.86 -7.46
CA GLU A 43 -27.22 -5.67 -8.90
C GLU A 43 -26.14 -4.74 -9.44
N SER A 44 -25.88 -3.61 -8.77
CA SER A 44 -24.79 -2.69 -9.12
C SER A 44 -23.41 -3.37 -9.03
N PHE A 45 -23.17 -4.17 -7.98
CA PHE A 45 -21.88 -4.79 -7.78
C PHE A 45 -21.59 -5.93 -8.76
N LEU A 46 -22.57 -6.80 -9.06
CA LEU A 46 -22.36 -8.01 -9.85
C LEU A 46 -22.63 -7.80 -11.35
N TYR A 47 -23.66 -7.01 -11.68
CA TYR A 47 -24.25 -6.99 -13.02
C TYR A 47 -24.18 -5.61 -13.69
N ASN A 48 -23.69 -4.58 -12.99
CA ASN A 48 -23.51 -3.28 -13.61
C ASN A 48 -22.23 -3.27 -14.45
N ASP A 49 -22.37 -3.41 -15.74
CA ASP A 49 -21.26 -3.43 -16.67
C ASP A 49 -21.20 -2.17 -17.56
N SER A 50 -22.22 -1.26 -17.44
CA SER A 50 -22.33 -0.15 -18.40
C SER A 50 -22.86 1.16 -17.83
N PHE A 51 -23.35 1.18 -16.58
CA PHE A 51 -23.89 2.43 -16.04
C PHE A 51 -22.77 3.40 -15.67
N ILE A 52 -22.77 4.52 -16.37
CA ILE A 52 -21.89 5.68 -16.10
C ILE A 52 -22.82 6.88 -15.95
N ALA A 53 -22.70 7.62 -14.85
CA ALA A 53 -23.55 8.78 -14.56
C ALA A 53 -23.32 9.93 -15.56
N ASP A 54 -24.31 10.80 -15.69
CA ASP A 54 -24.20 12.00 -16.51
C ASP A 54 -23.01 12.88 -16.02
N PRO A 55 -22.05 13.24 -16.87
CA PRO A 55 -20.94 14.09 -16.51
C PRO A 55 -21.36 15.47 -15.99
N PHE A 56 -22.51 15.96 -16.42
CA PHE A 56 -23.05 17.27 -15.98
C PHE A 56 -23.60 17.26 -14.54
N GLU A 57 -23.66 16.11 -13.85
CA GLU A 57 -23.85 16.07 -12.40
C GLU A 57 -22.67 16.65 -11.62
N ILE A 58 -21.47 16.71 -12.24
CA ILE A 58 -20.29 17.29 -11.63
C ILE A 58 -20.32 18.80 -11.79
N LYS A 59 -20.13 19.50 -10.68
CA LYS A 59 -20.21 20.96 -10.64
C LYS A 59 -19.19 21.62 -11.58
N ASP A 60 -19.64 22.68 -12.28
CA ASP A 60 -18.90 23.48 -13.27
C ASP A 60 -18.46 22.72 -14.53
N MET A 61 -18.94 21.49 -14.76
CA MET A 61 -18.68 20.74 -15.99
C MET A 61 -19.19 21.49 -17.23
N ASP A 62 -20.36 22.09 -17.12
CA ASP A 62 -20.96 22.95 -18.17
C ASP A 62 -20.03 24.14 -18.56
N LYS A 63 -19.46 24.81 -17.56
CA LYS A 63 -18.50 25.93 -17.78
C LYS A 63 -17.17 25.45 -18.38
N ALA A 64 -16.70 24.26 -17.95
CA ALA A 64 -15.51 23.64 -18.51
C ALA A 64 -15.68 23.38 -20.00
N VAL A 65 -16.78 22.74 -20.38
CA VAL A 65 -17.15 22.46 -21.77
C VAL A 65 -17.28 23.77 -22.59
N GLU A 66 -17.98 24.78 -22.08
CA GLU A 66 -18.12 26.07 -22.75
C GLU A 66 -16.76 26.73 -23.03
N ARG A 67 -15.85 26.76 -22.04
CA ARG A 67 -14.53 27.37 -22.20
C ARG A 67 -13.64 26.59 -23.17
N ILE A 68 -13.66 25.26 -23.09
CA ILE A 68 -12.87 24.40 -23.97
C ILE A 68 -13.38 24.52 -25.41
N ASN A 69 -14.68 24.43 -25.66
CA ASN A 69 -15.27 24.60 -27.00
C ASN A 69 -14.92 25.95 -27.60
N LYS A 70 -14.93 27.03 -26.80
CA LYS A 70 -14.48 28.34 -27.26
C LYS A 70 -13.01 28.31 -27.69
N ALA A 71 -12.15 27.60 -26.98
CA ALA A 71 -10.73 27.49 -27.36
C ALA A 71 -10.58 26.69 -28.67
N LEU A 72 -11.33 25.61 -28.82
CA LEU A 72 -11.36 24.80 -30.06
C LEU A 72 -11.83 25.63 -31.25
N ASP A 73 -12.96 26.32 -31.12
CA ASP A 73 -13.55 27.16 -32.17
C ASP A 73 -12.61 28.30 -32.62
N CYS A 74 -11.81 28.83 -31.69
CA CYS A 74 -10.87 29.92 -31.94
C CYS A 74 -9.45 29.43 -32.32
N GLY A 75 -9.18 28.14 -32.29
CA GLY A 75 -7.83 27.57 -32.50
C GLY A 75 -6.81 27.97 -31.45
N GLU A 76 -7.27 28.29 -30.21
CA GLU A 76 -6.39 28.72 -29.12
C GLU A 76 -5.42 27.59 -28.73
N PRO A 77 -4.13 27.88 -28.44
CA PRO A 77 -3.20 26.88 -27.91
C PRO A 77 -3.62 26.44 -26.51
N ILE A 78 -3.82 25.13 -26.32
CA ILE A 78 -4.26 24.47 -25.10
C ILE A 78 -3.09 23.67 -24.50
N CYS A 79 -2.93 23.71 -23.17
CA CYS A 79 -2.02 22.84 -22.46
C CYS A 79 -2.79 21.92 -21.50
N VAL A 80 -2.65 20.61 -21.65
CA VAL A 80 -3.05 19.61 -20.64
C VAL A 80 -1.94 19.54 -19.60
N TYR A 81 -2.22 19.99 -18.38
CA TYR A 81 -1.27 20.06 -17.29
C TYR A 81 -1.53 18.95 -16.29
N GLY A 82 -0.71 17.91 -16.31
CA GLY A 82 -0.89 16.72 -15.47
C GLY A 82 -0.05 16.67 -14.22
N ASP A 83 -0.06 15.51 -13.55
CA ASP A 83 0.85 15.14 -12.47
C ASP A 83 1.77 13.99 -12.88
N TYR A 84 2.80 13.72 -12.06
CA TYR A 84 3.90 12.80 -12.36
C TYR A 84 3.62 11.33 -11.99
N ASP A 85 2.54 11.00 -11.31
CA ASP A 85 2.21 9.60 -10.97
C ASP A 85 1.32 8.93 -12.04
N ALA A 86 0.94 7.68 -11.80
CA ALA A 86 0.22 6.91 -12.81
C ALA A 86 -1.16 7.49 -13.13
N ASP A 87 -1.85 8.12 -12.17
CA ASP A 87 -3.14 8.75 -12.41
C ASP A 87 -2.96 10.02 -13.25
N GLY A 88 -2.05 10.93 -12.85
CA GLY A 88 -1.75 12.13 -13.62
C GLY A 88 -1.21 11.83 -15.03
N VAL A 89 -0.33 10.83 -15.16
CA VAL A 89 0.21 10.37 -16.46
C VAL A 89 -0.90 9.85 -17.36
N THR A 90 -1.78 8.98 -16.85
CA THR A 90 -2.87 8.40 -17.66
C THR A 90 -3.96 9.42 -17.95
N SER A 91 -4.26 10.32 -17.01
CA SER A 91 -5.17 11.46 -17.21
C SER A 91 -4.69 12.37 -18.34
N THR A 92 -3.39 12.68 -18.34
CA THR A 92 -2.75 13.49 -19.37
C THR A 92 -2.80 12.81 -20.72
N ALA A 93 -2.38 11.54 -20.79
CA ALA A 93 -2.39 10.77 -22.04
C ALA A 93 -3.82 10.64 -22.60
N LEU A 94 -4.81 10.38 -21.74
CA LEU A 94 -6.19 10.22 -22.13
C LEU A 94 -6.78 11.52 -22.71
N LEU A 95 -6.67 12.63 -22.01
CA LEU A 95 -7.25 13.90 -22.47
C LEU A 95 -6.49 14.45 -23.68
N TYR A 96 -5.15 14.34 -23.69
CA TYR A 96 -4.33 14.80 -24.81
C TYR A 96 -4.62 13.99 -26.09
N SER A 97 -4.68 12.66 -26.00
CA SER A 97 -5.04 11.79 -27.11
C SER A 97 -6.43 12.14 -27.68
N TYR A 98 -7.42 12.41 -26.84
CA TYR A 98 -8.73 12.86 -27.29
C TYR A 98 -8.66 14.20 -28.03
N LEU A 99 -7.95 15.19 -27.50
CA LEU A 99 -7.79 16.49 -28.13
C LEU A 99 -7.07 16.40 -29.50
N GLU A 100 -6.14 15.46 -29.65
CA GLU A 100 -5.50 15.16 -30.95
C GLU A 100 -6.52 14.60 -31.96
N THR A 101 -7.44 13.72 -31.55
CA THR A 101 -8.44 13.14 -32.46
C THR A 101 -9.41 14.18 -33.05
N ILE A 102 -9.55 15.33 -32.38
CA ILE A 102 -10.40 16.45 -32.84
C ILE A 102 -9.58 17.62 -33.42
N ASP A 103 -8.32 17.36 -33.80
CA ASP A 103 -7.41 18.36 -34.38
C ASP A 103 -7.20 19.62 -33.55
N ALA A 104 -7.27 19.52 -32.20
CA ALA A 104 -7.04 20.64 -31.30
C ALA A 104 -5.57 21.09 -31.32
N ASN A 105 -5.33 22.39 -31.22
CA ASN A 105 -3.99 22.94 -31.02
C ASN A 105 -3.52 22.71 -29.57
N ALA A 106 -3.17 21.48 -29.24
CA ALA A 106 -2.90 21.04 -27.88
C ALA A 106 -1.44 20.60 -27.67
N MET A 107 -0.97 20.76 -26.46
CA MET A 107 0.25 20.16 -25.93
C MET A 107 0.02 19.68 -24.51
N TYR A 108 0.91 18.85 -23.97
CA TYR A 108 0.88 18.48 -22.56
C TYR A 108 2.11 18.97 -21.80
N TYR A 109 1.99 19.06 -20.48
CA TYR A 109 3.08 19.41 -19.56
C TYR A 109 2.94 18.59 -18.27
N ILE A 110 4.04 17.97 -17.83
CA ILE A 110 4.13 17.27 -16.55
C ILE A 110 5.24 17.92 -15.71
N PRO A 111 4.94 18.42 -14.50
CA PRO A 111 5.96 19.04 -13.65
C PRO A 111 6.97 18.00 -13.14
N SER A 112 8.22 18.39 -13.04
CA SER A 112 9.26 17.53 -12.43
C SER A 112 9.10 17.53 -10.91
N ARG A 113 8.90 16.32 -10.33
CA ARG A 113 8.79 16.15 -8.89
C ARG A 113 9.96 16.70 -8.08
N GLU A 114 11.17 16.63 -8.64
CA GLU A 114 12.40 17.01 -7.92
C GLU A 114 12.62 18.51 -7.91
N THR A 115 12.36 19.18 -9.04
CA THR A 115 12.68 20.59 -9.25
C THR A 115 11.48 21.52 -9.11
N GLU A 116 10.27 21.03 -9.41
CA GLU A 116 9.04 21.82 -9.47
C GLU A 116 8.01 21.43 -8.40
N GLY A 117 8.11 20.22 -7.86
CA GLY A 117 7.22 19.74 -6.80
C GLY A 117 5.92 19.13 -7.35
N TYR A 118 4.86 19.17 -6.54
CA TYR A 118 3.54 18.66 -6.88
C TYR A 118 2.64 19.79 -7.39
N GLY A 119 1.88 19.51 -8.44
CA GLY A 119 0.84 20.37 -8.99
C GLY A 119 1.37 21.59 -9.75
N MET A 120 0.47 22.56 -9.98
CA MET A 120 0.83 23.81 -10.68
C MET A 120 1.89 24.62 -9.93
N ASN A 121 2.80 25.21 -10.71
CA ASN A 121 3.80 26.13 -10.17
C ASN A 121 4.06 27.31 -11.12
N LYS A 122 4.51 28.45 -10.57
CA LYS A 122 4.70 29.69 -11.34
C LYS A 122 5.71 29.55 -12.46
N ASN A 123 6.81 28.81 -12.25
CA ASN A 123 7.84 28.62 -13.27
C ASN A 123 7.29 27.86 -14.49
N ALA A 124 6.43 26.85 -14.25
CA ALA A 124 5.74 26.14 -15.33
C ALA A 124 4.78 27.08 -16.09
N VAL A 125 4.01 27.90 -15.36
CA VAL A 125 3.12 28.90 -15.97
C VAL A 125 3.90 29.89 -16.84
N ASP A 126 5.07 30.36 -16.41
CA ASP A 126 5.94 31.26 -17.22
C ASP A 126 6.37 30.57 -18.52
N LYS A 127 6.84 29.31 -18.44
CA LYS A 127 7.22 28.52 -19.63
C LYS A 127 6.04 28.35 -20.61
N LEU A 128 4.82 28.13 -20.10
CA LEU A 128 3.62 28.00 -20.92
C LEU A 128 3.21 29.31 -21.55
N ASN A 129 3.35 30.42 -20.84
CA ASN A 129 3.14 31.76 -21.37
C ASN A 129 4.11 32.09 -22.52
N GLU A 130 5.39 31.76 -22.37
CA GLU A 130 6.41 31.94 -23.43
C GLU A 130 6.06 31.10 -24.68
N ARG A 131 5.39 29.96 -24.54
CA ARG A 131 4.90 29.13 -25.63
C ARG A 131 3.56 29.61 -26.22
N GLY A 132 3.00 30.70 -25.68
CA GLY A 132 1.77 31.32 -26.18
C GLY A 132 0.49 30.63 -25.79
N ILE A 133 0.52 29.71 -24.79
CA ILE A 133 -0.66 29.00 -24.27
C ILE A 133 -1.74 30.00 -23.84
N LYS A 134 -3.00 29.71 -24.17
CA LYS A 134 -4.18 30.52 -23.83
C LYS A 134 -5.11 29.82 -22.85
N LEU A 135 -5.10 28.49 -22.82
CA LEU A 135 -5.90 27.69 -21.92
C LEU A 135 -5.04 26.59 -21.30
N ILE A 136 -5.03 26.51 -19.98
CA ILE A 136 -4.50 25.38 -19.22
C ILE A 136 -5.69 24.55 -18.74
N ILE A 137 -5.68 23.24 -19.04
CA ILE A 137 -6.60 22.26 -18.45
C ILE A 137 -5.77 21.40 -17.51
N THR A 138 -5.96 21.55 -16.19
CA THR A 138 -5.28 20.66 -15.24
C THR A 138 -6.01 19.34 -15.17
N VAL A 139 -5.27 18.24 -15.03
CA VAL A 139 -5.80 16.91 -14.79
C VAL A 139 -5.07 16.28 -13.60
N ASP A 140 -5.83 15.73 -12.64
CA ASP A 140 -5.32 15.12 -11.41
C ASP A 140 -4.55 16.11 -10.51
N ASN A 141 -4.77 17.39 -10.67
CA ASN A 141 -4.21 18.45 -9.82
C ASN A 141 -4.95 19.76 -10.03
N GLY A 142 -4.64 20.76 -9.19
CA GLY A 142 -5.10 22.12 -9.41
C GLY A 142 -6.08 22.64 -8.36
N ILE A 143 -6.82 21.78 -7.64
CA ILE A 143 -7.82 22.22 -6.64
C ILE A 143 -7.21 23.08 -5.52
N SER A 144 -5.95 22.88 -5.20
CA SER A 144 -5.21 23.63 -4.18
C SER A 144 -4.33 24.75 -4.76
N ALA A 145 -4.35 24.98 -6.09
CA ALA A 145 -3.46 25.90 -6.80
C ALA A 145 -4.04 27.31 -6.99
N ALA A 146 -4.72 27.85 -5.96
CA ALA A 146 -5.40 29.16 -6.06
C ALA A 146 -4.46 30.33 -6.44
N GLN A 147 -3.20 30.32 -5.97
CA GLN A 147 -2.21 31.35 -6.28
C GLN A 147 -1.66 31.23 -7.70
N GLU A 148 -1.43 30.02 -8.16
CA GLU A 148 -0.88 29.70 -9.47
C GLU A 148 -1.92 29.98 -10.57
N VAL A 149 -3.19 29.62 -10.32
CA VAL A 149 -4.32 29.95 -11.21
C VAL A 149 -4.50 31.48 -11.32
N ALA A 150 -4.44 32.21 -10.20
CA ALA A 150 -4.51 33.66 -10.21
C ALA A 150 -3.31 34.28 -10.97
N TYR A 151 -2.13 33.70 -10.85
CA TYR A 151 -0.94 34.11 -11.60
C TYR A 151 -1.09 33.84 -13.09
N ALA A 152 -1.56 32.69 -13.52
CA ALA A 152 -1.85 32.37 -14.92
C ALA A 152 -2.85 33.38 -15.52
N SER A 153 -3.93 33.65 -14.79
CA SER A 153 -4.93 34.67 -15.19
C SER A 153 -4.33 36.08 -15.37
N SER A 154 -3.36 36.48 -14.52
CA SER A 154 -2.66 37.76 -14.65
C SER A 154 -1.81 37.87 -15.92
N LEU A 155 -1.41 36.76 -16.49
CA LEU A 155 -0.68 36.64 -17.77
C LEU A 155 -1.61 36.46 -18.98
N GLY A 156 -2.94 36.45 -18.76
CA GLY A 156 -3.93 36.25 -19.82
C GLY A 156 -4.08 34.79 -20.27
N ILE A 157 -3.78 33.84 -19.36
CA ILE A 157 -4.00 32.43 -19.55
C ILE A 157 -5.19 31.98 -18.70
N ASP A 158 -6.23 31.50 -19.34
CA ASP A 158 -7.39 30.91 -18.66
C ASP A 158 -7.05 29.51 -18.12
N THR A 159 -7.72 29.11 -17.05
CA THR A 159 -7.54 27.79 -16.45
C THR A 159 -8.89 27.09 -16.28
N VAL A 160 -8.97 25.83 -16.67
CA VAL A 160 -10.00 24.87 -16.31
C VAL A 160 -9.35 23.84 -15.39
N VAL A 161 -9.81 23.74 -14.14
CA VAL A 161 -9.29 22.78 -13.17
C VAL A 161 -10.14 21.53 -13.23
N THR A 162 -9.52 20.37 -13.47
CA THR A 162 -10.15 19.06 -13.23
C THR A 162 -9.29 18.28 -12.23
N ASP A 163 -9.89 17.94 -11.09
CA ASP A 163 -9.20 17.33 -9.97
C ASP A 163 -10.17 16.41 -9.20
N HIS A 164 -9.63 15.58 -8.32
CA HIS A 164 -10.39 14.70 -7.44
C HIS A 164 -9.91 14.74 -5.98
N HIS A 165 -8.90 15.55 -5.70
CA HIS A 165 -8.38 15.71 -4.34
C HIS A 165 -9.31 16.53 -3.45
N MET A 166 -9.20 16.31 -2.13
CA MET A 166 -9.97 17.11 -1.16
C MET A 166 -9.53 18.57 -1.20
N PRO A 167 -10.45 19.54 -1.39
CA PRO A 167 -10.11 20.95 -1.33
C PRO A 167 -9.46 21.33 0.00
N SER A 168 -8.32 22.04 -0.06
CA SER A 168 -7.62 22.54 1.11
C SER A 168 -7.55 24.07 1.08
N GLY A 169 -8.58 24.74 1.59
CA GLY A 169 -8.63 26.19 1.63
C GLY A 169 -9.57 26.81 0.59
N GLU A 170 -9.22 28.02 0.09
CA GLU A 170 -10.02 28.74 -0.92
C GLU A 170 -9.87 28.07 -2.29
N LEU A 171 -11.00 27.83 -2.96
CA LEU A 171 -10.99 27.29 -4.32
C LEU A 171 -10.31 28.25 -5.31
N PRO A 172 -9.59 27.73 -6.32
CA PRO A 172 -8.98 28.55 -7.36
C PRO A 172 -10.03 29.32 -8.16
N LYS A 173 -9.74 30.58 -8.52
CA LYS A 173 -10.59 31.43 -9.35
C LYS A 173 -10.36 31.13 -10.83
N ALA A 174 -10.57 29.88 -11.22
CA ALA A 174 -10.50 29.39 -12.58
C ALA A 174 -11.80 29.66 -13.36
N CYS A 175 -11.80 29.49 -14.69
CA CYS A 175 -13.00 29.55 -15.51
C CYS A 175 -14.02 28.46 -15.11
N ALA A 176 -13.51 27.29 -14.76
CA ALA A 176 -14.26 26.17 -14.20
C ALA A 176 -13.41 25.41 -13.19
N VAL A 177 -14.04 24.85 -12.17
CA VAL A 177 -13.40 23.97 -11.18
C VAL A 177 -14.24 22.71 -11.06
N VAL A 178 -13.84 21.70 -11.80
CA VAL A 178 -14.49 20.39 -11.86
C VAL A 178 -13.85 19.46 -10.84
N ASP A 179 -14.52 19.30 -9.70
CA ASP A 179 -14.08 18.45 -8.61
C ASP A 179 -15.28 17.91 -7.83
N LEU A 180 -15.26 16.60 -7.57
CA LEU A 180 -16.37 15.91 -6.90
C LEU A 180 -16.41 16.18 -5.40
N HIS A 181 -15.28 16.54 -4.77
CA HIS A 181 -15.17 16.77 -3.33
C HIS A 181 -15.52 18.20 -2.91
N ARG A 182 -15.86 19.06 -3.85
CA ARG A 182 -16.43 20.37 -3.54
C ARG A 182 -17.73 20.21 -2.76
N GLU A 183 -17.94 21.07 -1.77
CA GLU A 183 -19.16 21.07 -0.94
C GLU A 183 -20.43 21.31 -1.75
N ASP A 184 -20.36 22.10 -2.82
CA ASP A 184 -21.48 22.43 -3.71
C ASP A 184 -21.67 21.45 -4.88
N CYS A 185 -20.84 20.41 -5.01
CA CYS A 185 -21.01 19.36 -6.00
C CYS A 185 -22.06 18.34 -5.55
N LYS A 186 -23.03 18.05 -6.44
CA LYS A 186 -24.18 17.17 -6.14
C LYS A 186 -24.03 15.75 -6.70
N SER A 187 -22.95 15.46 -7.39
CA SER A 187 -22.69 14.10 -7.89
C SER A 187 -22.79 13.08 -6.76
N ARG A 188 -23.46 11.98 -7.01
CA ARG A 188 -23.69 10.90 -6.04
C ARG A 188 -22.41 10.12 -5.75
N PHE A 189 -21.62 9.86 -6.79
CA PHE A 189 -20.34 9.17 -6.66
C PHE A 189 -19.21 10.20 -6.56
N LYS A 190 -18.43 10.11 -5.48
CA LYS A 190 -17.38 11.10 -5.15
C LYS A 190 -15.97 10.60 -5.38
N ASN A 191 -15.79 9.30 -5.56
CA ASN A 191 -14.48 8.65 -5.50
C ASN A 191 -13.90 8.32 -6.89
N LEU A 192 -14.14 9.18 -7.90
CA LEU A 192 -13.41 9.05 -9.17
C LEU A 192 -11.93 9.39 -8.92
N SER A 193 -11.04 8.75 -9.68
CA SER A 193 -9.64 9.16 -9.83
C SER A 193 -9.51 10.36 -10.78
N GLY A 194 -8.33 10.97 -10.86
CA GLY A 194 -8.07 12.06 -11.80
C GLY A 194 -8.38 11.67 -13.25
N VAL A 195 -7.97 10.46 -13.68
CA VAL A 195 -8.29 9.95 -15.02
C VAL A 195 -9.79 9.72 -15.20
N GLY A 196 -10.51 9.36 -14.14
CA GLY A 196 -11.96 9.24 -14.16
C GLY A 196 -12.64 10.59 -14.38
N VAL A 197 -12.16 11.66 -13.76
CA VAL A 197 -12.65 13.03 -13.98
C VAL A 197 -12.32 13.51 -15.40
N ALA A 198 -11.12 13.23 -15.91
CA ALA A 198 -10.75 13.53 -17.28
C ALA A 198 -11.63 12.79 -18.31
N PHE A 199 -11.97 11.53 -18.04
CA PHE A 199 -12.90 10.77 -18.87
C PHE A 199 -14.31 11.37 -18.85
N LYS A 200 -14.81 11.82 -17.70
CA LYS A 200 -16.08 12.55 -17.61
C LYS A 200 -16.07 13.86 -18.40
N LEU A 201 -14.93 14.57 -18.41
CA LEU A 201 -14.78 15.77 -19.23
C LEU A 201 -14.90 15.43 -20.72
N ILE A 202 -14.29 14.36 -21.20
CA ILE A 202 -14.41 13.90 -22.59
C ILE A 202 -15.87 13.57 -22.92
N MET A 203 -16.55 12.80 -22.07
CA MET A 203 -17.98 12.52 -22.25
C MET A 203 -18.82 13.79 -22.39
N ALA A 204 -18.51 14.82 -21.57
CA ALA A 204 -19.22 16.09 -21.60
C ALA A 204 -18.92 16.89 -22.88
N LEU A 205 -17.68 16.84 -23.41
CA LEU A 205 -17.29 17.47 -24.68
C LEU A 205 -17.97 16.82 -25.88
N GLU A 206 -18.15 15.48 -25.88
CA GLU A 206 -18.93 14.76 -26.91
C GLU A 206 -20.43 15.14 -26.89
N GLY A 207 -20.94 15.54 -25.71
CA GLY A 207 -22.32 16.00 -25.53
C GLY A 207 -23.37 14.99 -25.98
N GLU A 208 -24.31 15.40 -26.83
CA GLU A 208 -25.40 14.54 -27.33
C GLU A 208 -24.90 13.41 -28.25
N TYR A 209 -23.70 13.49 -28.77
CA TYR A 209 -23.09 12.48 -29.64
C TYR A 209 -22.24 11.46 -28.86
N CYS A 210 -22.20 11.56 -27.54
CA CYS A 210 -21.41 10.71 -26.68
C CYS A 210 -21.80 9.23 -26.80
N ASP A 211 -20.96 8.44 -27.46
CA ASP A 211 -21.03 6.98 -27.42
C ASP A 211 -20.06 6.44 -26.34
N THR A 212 -20.60 6.23 -25.17
CA THR A 212 -19.84 5.75 -24.02
C THR A 212 -19.13 4.41 -24.29
N THR A 213 -19.72 3.54 -25.12
CA THR A 213 -19.13 2.25 -25.46
C THR A 213 -17.85 2.47 -26.28
N THR A 214 -17.93 3.28 -27.33
CA THR A 214 -16.75 3.63 -28.14
C THR A 214 -15.67 4.34 -27.29
N LEU A 215 -16.05 5.22 -26.38
CA LEU A 215 -15.09 5.87 -25.50
C LEU A 215 -14.42 4.87 -24.55
N LEU A 216 -15.16 3.91 -23.99
CA LEU A 216 -14.57 2.84 -23.17
C LEU A 216 -13.63 1.96 -23.99
N ASP A 217 -14.01 1.58 -25.20
CA ASP A 217 -13.16 0.76 -26.08
C ASP A 217 -11.81 1.47 -26.38
N ASN A 218 -11.84 2.79 -26.56
CA ASN A 218 -10.65 3.58 -26.89
C ASN A 218 -9.77 3.92 -25.69
N TYR A 219 -10.33 4.08 -24.47
CA TYR A 219 -9.63 4.70 -23.34
C TYR A 219 -9.69 3.92 -22.04
N SER A 220 -10.44 2.81 -21.94
CA SER A 220 -10.57 2.09 -20.67
C SER A 220 -9.27 1.46 -20.16
N ASP A 221 -8.31 1.20 -21.05
CA ASP A 221 -6.96 0.77 -20.66
C ASP A 221 -6.26 1.83 -19.80
N LEU A 222 -6.21 3.10 -20.25
CA LEU A 222 -5.64 4.21 -19.49
C LEU A 222 -6.45 4.50 -18.22
N LEU A 223 -7.78 4.55 -18.38
CA LEU A 223 -8.72 4.79 -17.29
C LEU A 223 -8.57 3.77 -16.15
N SER A 224 -8.36 2.50 -16.48
CA SER A 224 -8.14 1.43 -15.53
C SER A 224 -6.78 1.53 -14.83
N ILE A 225 -5.72 1.88 -15.57
CA ILE A 225 -4.36 2.01 -15.00
C ILE A 225 -4.32 3.14 -13.97
N GLY A 226 -4.86 4.33 -14.27
CA GLY A 226 -4.89 5.45 -13.33
C GLY A 226 -5.77 5.15 -12.13
N THR A 227 -7.01 4.66 -12.35
CA THR A 227 -7.95 4.30 -11.27
C THR A 227 -7.35 3.29 -10.27
N ILE A 228 -6.65 2.25 -10.77
CA ILE A 228 -5.95 1.28 -9.91
C ILE A 228 -4.70 1.92 -9.28
N GLY A 229 -4.00 2.77 -10.02
CA GLY A 229 -2.76 3.43 -9.61
C GLY A 229 -2.95 4.38 -8.42
N ASP A 230 -4.03 5.14 -8.42
CA ASP A 230 -4.41 6.06 -7.35
C ASP A 230 -5.07 5.36 -6.15
N VAL A 231 -5.39 4.06 -6.27
CA VAL A 231 -5.93 3.24 -5.18
C VAL A 231 -7.33 3.72 -4.71
N VAL A 232 -8.12 4.32 -5.59
CA VAL A 232 -9.51 4.67 -5.31
C VAL A 232 -10.42 3.44 -5.23
N GLU A 233 -11.55 3.54 -4.51
CA GLU A 233 -12.45 2.41 -4.32
C GLU A 233 -13.03 1.91 -5.65
N LEU A 234 -12.91 0.59 -5.90
CA LEU A 234 -13.48 -0.10 -7.07
C LEU A 234 -14.96 -0.39 -6.86
N LYS A 235 -15.75 0.68 -6.75
CA LYS A 235 -17.20 0.67 -6.63
C LYS A 235 -17.82 1.51 -7.74
N ASP A 236 -19.10 1.35 -7.96
CA ASP A 236 -19.87 2.11 -8.94
C ASP A 236 -19.14 2.24 -10.30
N GLU A 237 -18.96 3.45 -10.81
CA GLU A 237 -18.33 3.70 -12.10
C GLU A 237 -16.87 3.24 -12.16
N ASN A 238 -16.09 3.41 -11.09
CA ASN A 238 -14.70 2.90 -11.05
C ASN A 238 -14.64 1.40 -11.30
N ARG A 239 -15.63 0.65 -10.81
CA ARG A 239 -15.71 -0.79 -11.05
C ARG A 239 -15.99 -1.10 -12.52
N VAL A 240 -16.90 -0.36 -13.16
CA VAL A 240 -17.19 -0.46 -14.59
C VAL A 240 -15.93 -0.16 -15.41
N PHE A 241 -15.27 0.95 -15.14
CA PHE A 241 -14.04 1.36 -15.81
C PHE A 241 -12.94 0.30 -15.72
N VAL A 242 -12.70 -0.22 -14.51
CA VAL A 242 -11.65 -1.23 -14.31
C VAL A 242 -12.02 -2.57 -14.92
N LYS A 243 -13.29 -2.94 -14.94
CA LYS A 243 -13.77 -4.20 -15.57
C LYS A 243 -13.49 -4.20 -17.07
N HIS A 244 -13.90 -3.15 -17.78
CA HIS A 244 -13.62 -2.95 -19.19
C HIS A 244 -12.11 -2.81 -19.46
N GLY A 245 -11.42 -1.99 -18.66
CA GLY A 245 -10.02 -1.69 -18.90
C GLY A 245 -9.08 -2.88 -18.69
N LEU A 246 -9.36 -3.81 -17.77
CA LEU A 246 -8.56 -5.02 -17.62
C LEU A 246 -8.66 -5.93 -18.87
N GLU A 247 -9.81 -5.98 -19.51
CA GLU A 247 -10.01 -6.69 -20.77
C GLU A 247 -9.28 -5.96 -21.91
N SER A 248 -9.42 -4.63 -21.98
CA SER A 248 -8.72 -3.78 -22.93
C SER A 248 -7.20 -3.89 -22.77
N ILE A 249 -6.63 -3.80 -21.56
CA ILE A 249 -5.19 -3.97 -21.31
C ILE A 249 -4.70 -5.35 -21.79
N THR A 250 -5.49 -6.40 -21.55
CA THR A 250 -5.10 -7.76 -21.96
C THR A 250 -4.97 -7.89 -23.47
N ASN A 251 -5.79 -7.17 -24.24
CA ASN A 251 -5.88 -7.23 -25.69
C ASN A 251 -5.47 -5.91 -26.36
N THR A 252 -4.71 -5.05 -25.69
CA THR A 252 -4.43 -3.69 -26.16
C THR A 252 -3.72 -3.64 -27.50
N ASP A 253 -4.14 -2.71 -28.35
CA ASP A 253 -3.47 -2.37 -29.62
C ASP A 253 -2.49 -1.20 -29.46
N ARG A 254 -2.44 -0.56 -28.30
CA ARG A 254 -1.54 0.56 -27.97
C ARG A 254 -0.08 0.07 -27.90
N PRO A 255 0.83 0.50 -28.81
CA PRO A 255 2.20 -0.03 -28.89
C PRO A 255 2.98 0.09 -27.57
N GLY A 256 2.85 1.24 -26.90
CA GLY A 256 3.54 1.47 -25.62
C GLY A 256 3.09 0.53 -24.52
N LEU A 257 1.79 0.25 -24.42
CA LEU A 257 1.27 -0.67 -23.42
C LEU A 257 1.61 -2.13 -23.74
N GLN A 258 1.59 -2.52 -25.03
CA GLN A 258 2.07 -3.83 -25.48
C GLN A 258 3.55 -4.06 -25.10
N ALA A 259 4.40 -3.06 -25.36
CA ALA A 259 5.82 -3.13 -25.01
C ALA A 259 6.00 -3.26 -23.48
N LEU A 260 5.23 -2.50 -22.69
CA LEU A 260 5.27 -2.56 -21.23
C LEU A 260 4.82 -3.92 -20.67
N ILE A 261 3.74 -4.49 -21.22
CA ILE A 261 3.23 -5.84 -20.86
C ILE A 261 4.28 -6.90 -21.19
N LYS A 262 4.91 -6.82 -22.37
CA LYS A 262 5.97 -7.75 -22.80
C LYS A 262 7.18 -7.68 -21.87
N ASN A 263 7.70 -6.49 -21.62
CA ASN A 263 8.89 -6.27 -20.77
C ASN A 263 8.61 -6.57 -19.28
N SER A 264 7.33 -6.58 -18.88
CA SER A 264 6.89 -6.96 -17.54
C SER A 264 6.67 -8.46 -17.34
N GLY A 265 6.80 -9.28 -18.40
CA GLY A 265 6.57 -10.74 -18.38
C GLY A 265 5.09 -11.12 -18.23
N LEU A 266 4.19 -10.25 -18.69
CA LEU A 266 2.73 -10.47 -18.71
C LEU A 266 2.19 -10.90 -20.06
N MET A 267 3.01 -10.93 -21.11
CA MET A 267 2.61 -11.33 -22.45
C MET A 267 1.94 -12.71 -22.46
N GLY A 268 0.76 -12.80 -23.10
CA GLY A 268 -0.03 -14.02 -23.20
C GLY A 268 -0.75 -14.45 -21.92
N LYS A 269 -0.83 -13.57 -20.92
CA LYS A 269 -1.59 -13.80 -19.69
C LYS A 269 -2.77 -12.83 -19.61
N THR A 270 -3.86 -13.27 -18.99
CA THR A 270 -4.95 -12.36 -18.60
C THR A 270 -4.42 -11.39 -17.54
N VAL A 271 -4.54 -10.09 -17.81
CA VAL A 271 -4.06 -9.05 -16.88
C VAL A 271 -5.11 -8.81 -15.80
N SER A 272 -4.71 -8.96 -14.54
CA SER A 272 -5.55 -8.70 -13.38
C SER A 272 -5.25 -7.31 -12.78
N SER A 273 -6.15 -6.79 -11.93
CA SER A 273 -5.91 -5.58 -11.15
C SER A 273 -4.63 -5.65 -10.30
N THR A 274 -4.29 -6.84 -9.79
CA THR A 274 -3.02 -7.09 -9.08
C THR A 274 -1.82 -6.90 -10.01
N ASN A 275 -1.88 -7.37 -11.26
CA ASN A 275 -0.81 -7.14 -12.24
C ASN A 275 -0.66 -5.65 -12.57
N VAL A 276 -1.76 -4.93 -12.73
CA VAL A 276 -1.73 -3.48 -12.94
C VAL A 276 -1.08 -2.79 -11.75
N SER A 277 -1.59 -3.01 -10.52
CA SER A 277 -1.12 -2.35 -9.30
C SER A 277 0.34 -2.63 -8.94
N PHE A 278 0.81 -3.87 -9.11
CA PHE A 278 2.15 -4.28 -8.65
C PHE A 278 3.18 -4.48 -9.78
N THR A 279 2.76 -4.42 -11.04
CA THR A 279 3.66 -4.65 -12.17
C THR A 279 3.67 -3.47 -13.15
N ILE A 280 2.52 -2.99 -13.62
CA ILE A 280 2.41 -1.90 -14.60
C ILE A 280 2.63 -0.55 -13.92
N VAL A 281 1.79 -0.20 -12.95
CA VAL A 281 1.82 1.08 -12.22
C VAL A 281 3.19 1.40 -11.61
N PRO A 282 3.93 0.46 -10.96
CA PRO A 282 5.26 0.77 -10.43
C PRO A 282 6.30 1.18 -11.48
N ARG A 283 6.15 0.74 -12.73
CA ARG A 283 7.05 1.12 -13.84
C ARG A 283 6.73 2.53 -14.33
N ILE A 284 5.45 2.85 -14.48
CA ILE A 284 5.00 4.21 -14.81
C ILE A 284 5.46 5.20 -13.73
N ASN A 285 5.25 4.87 -12.46
CA ASN A 285 5.61 5.70 -11.31
C ASN A 285 7.12 5.83 -11.05
N ALA A 286 7.94 4.89 -11.52
CA ALA A 286 9.38 4.91 -11.28
C ALA A 286 10.03 6.14 -11.89
N VAL A 287 9.66 6.49 -13.10
CA VAL A 287 10.20 7.64 -13.85
C VAL A 287 9.87 8.96 -13.16
N GLY A 288 8.65 9.10 -12.63
CA GLY A 288 8.24 10.27 -11.84
C GLY A 288 9.04 10.42 -10.53
N ARG A 289 9.53 9.30 -9.97
CA ARG A 289 10.39 9.32 -8.78
C ARG A 289 11.84 9.68 -9.09
N LEU A 290 12.27 9.52 -10.35
CA LEU A 290 13.62 9.82 -10.85
C LEU A 290 13.64 11.07 -11.78
N GLY A 291 12.54 11.84 -11.82
CA GLY A 291 12.51 13.17 -12.44
C GLY A 291 12.20 13.23 -13.95
N LEU A 292 11.69 12.17 -14.58
CA LEU A 292 11.51 12.09 -16.04
C LEU A 292 10.08 11.68 -16.47
N SER A 293 9.04 12.18 -15.81
CA SER A 293 7.63 11.74 -15.97
C SER A 293 7.07 11.88 -17.40
N GLU A 294 7.58 12.78 -18.20
CA GLU A 294 7.18 12.95 -19.61
C GLU A 294 7.34 11.67 -20.43
N LYS A 295 8.35 10.83 -20.14
CA LYS A 295 8.56 9.55 -20.83
C LYS A 295 7.39 8.58 -20.64
N SER A 296 6.74 8.58 -19.48
CA SER A 296 5.58 7.72 -19.25
C SER A 296 4.38 8.14 -20.09
N VAL A 297 4.16 9.44 -20.28
CA VAL A 297 3.12 9.95 -21.19
C VAL A 297 3.49 9.61 -22.65
N SER A 298 4.74 9.87 -23.07
CA SER A 298 5.22 9.52 -24.42
C SER A 298 5.04 8.04 -24.72
N LEU A 299 5.33 7.14 -23.75
CA LEU A 299 5.08 5.70 -23.92
C LEU A 299 3.61 5.39 -24.22
N LEU A 300 2.69 6.04 -23.52
CA LEU A 300 1.26 5.77 -23.69
C LEU A 300 0.65 6.39 -24.94
N LEU A 301 1.33 7.38 -25.55
CA LEU A 301 0.88 8.10 -26.74
C LEU A 301 1.54 7.62 -28.04
N THR A 302 2.75 7.06 -27.99
CA THR A 302 3.47 6.68 -29.21
C THR A 302 2.75 5.61 -30.01
N GLU A 303 2.72 5.79 -31.31
CA GLU A 303 2.24 4.80 -32.32
C GLU A 303 3.40 4.00 -32.93
N ASP A 304 4.66 4.38 -32.63
CA ASP A 304 5.85 3.70 -33.13
C ASP A 304 6.27 2.55 -32.18
N TYR A 305 6.33 1.33 -32.74
CA TYR A 305 6.68 0.13 -31.97
C TYR A 305 8.14 0.10 -31.51
N ASP A 306 9.07 0.69 -32.26
CA ASP A 306 10.49 0.72 -31.90
C ASP A 306 10.72 1.74 -30.78
N GLU A 307 10.11 2.92 -30.88
CA GLU A 307 10.10 3.92 -29.81
C GLU A 307 9.44 3.36 -28.54
N ALA A 308 8.30 2.71 -28.65
CA ALA A 308 7.60 2.05 -27.55
C ALA A 308 8.50 1.03 -26.84
N ALA A 309 9.21 0.20 -27.61
CA ALA A 309 10.13 -0.79 -27.06
C ALA A 309 11.30 -0.15 -26.30
N GLU A 310 11.88 0.93 -26.85
CA GLU A 310 12.96 1.67 -26.20
C GLU A 310 12.51 2.30 -24.89
N ILE A 311 11.42 3.10 -24.91
CA ILE A 311 10.90 3.78 -23.71
C ILE A 311 10.49 2.75 -22.66
N SER A 312 9.78 1.69 -23.03
CA SER A 312 9.37 0.63 -22.10
C SER A 312 10.58 -0.05 -21.43
N SER A 313 11.67 -0.27 -22.18
CA SER A 313 12.91 -0.80 -21.61
C SER A 313 13.53 0.15 -20.58
N GLN A 314 13.52 1.46 -20.87
CA GLN A 314 13.98 2.49 -19.94
C GLN A 314 13.15 2.50 -18.67
N LEU A 315 11.81 2.50 -18.74
CA LEU A 315 10.93 2.45 -17.58
C LEU A 315 11.18 1.20 -16.70
N CYS A 316 11.43 0.06 -17.33
CA CYS A 316 11.79 -1.15 -16.59
C CYS A 316 13.15 -1.03 -15.88
N GLY A 317 14.12 -0.38 -16.53
CA GLY A 317 15.43 -0.04 -15.95
C GLY A 317 15.29 0.87 -14.72
N ASP A 318 14.57 1.98 -14.87
CA ASP A 318 14.31 2.96 -13.81
C ASP A 318 13.59 2.32 -12.61
N ASN A 319 12.63 1.42 -12.87
CA ASN A 319 11.98 0.67 -11.80
C ASN A 319 12.94 -0.29 -11.08
N SER A 320 13.88 -0.90 -11.80
CA SER A 320 14.91 -1.76 -11.21
C SER A 320 15.88 -0.96 -10.35
N GLU A 321 16.32 0.21 -10.82
CA GLU A 321 17.17 1.15 -10.07
C GLU A 321 16.45 1.63 -8.79
N ARG A 322 15.18 2.01 -8.89
CA ARG A 322 14.38 2.35 -7.72
C ARG A 322 14.35 1.21 -6.68
N GLN A 323 14.19 -0.06 -7.14
CA GLN A 323 14.20 -1.22 -6.24
C GLN A 323 15.56 -1.46 -5.60
N GLU A 324 16.65 -1.15 -6.29
CA GLU A 324 18.01 -1.21 -5.73
C GLU A 324 18.23 -0.15 -4.66
N ILE A 325 17.87 1.10 -4.95
CA ILE A 325 17.90 2.20 -3.95
C ILE A 325 17.09 1.83 -2.71
N GLU A 326 15.90 1.26 -2.90
CA GLU A 326 15.04 0.83 -1.81
C GLU A 326 15.70 -0.25 -0.94
N ARG A 327 16.31 -1.26 -1.57
CA ARG A 327 17.04 -2.33 -0.88
C ARG A 327 18.22 -1.78 -0.07
N ASP A 328 19.02 -0.92 -0.66
CA ASP A 328 20.18 -0.31 -0.01
C ASP A 328 19.81 0.51 1.22
N ILE A 329 18.71 1.28 1.15
CA ILE A 329 18.23 2.04 2.29
C ILE A 329 17.68 1.12 3.38
N LEU A 330 16.96 0.04 3.03
CA LEU A 330 16.46 -0.94 3.99
C LEU A 330 17.62 -1.67 4.71
N GLU A 331 18.70 -1.99 4.03
CA GLU A 331 19.92 -2.55 4.64
C GLU A 331 20.57 -1.56 5.62
N LYS A 332 20.63 -0.26 5.27
CA LYS A 332 21.10 0.79 6.18
C LYS A 332 20.20 0.93 7.41
N ILE A 333 18.88 0.89 7.23
CA ILE A 333 17.91 0.93 8.33
C ILE A 333 18.08 -0.29 9.24
N ASP A 334 18.22 -1.49 8.67
CA ASP A 334 18.50 -2.70 9.45
C ASP A 334 19.80 -2.54 10.29
N GLY A 335 20.83 -1.96 9.70
CA GLY A 335 22.07 -1.62 10.42
C GLY A 335 21.88 -0.58 11.54
N ILE A 336 21.00 0.42 11.36
CA ILE A 336 20.66 1.40 12.41
C ILE A 336 19.93 0.72 13.55
N ILE A 337 18.94 -0.11 13.26
CA ILE A 337 18.15 -0.83 14.28
C ILE A 337 19.04 -1.79 15.08
N ARG A 338 19.95 -2.51 14.43
CA ARG A 338 20.94 -3.39 15.11
C ARG A 338 21.82 -2.62 16.10
N ARG A 339 22.22 -1.40 15.76
CA ARG A 339 23.01 -0.54 16.67
C ARG A 339 22.17 0.11 17.75
N LYS A 340 20.90 0.41 17.49
CA LYS A 340 20.00 1.08 18.41
C LYS A 340 18.61 0.40 18.44
N PRO A 341 18.49 -0.80 19.03
CA PRO A 341 17.26 -1.57 19.06
C PRO A 341 16.09 -0.85 19.78
N SER A 342 16.40 0.12 20.66
CA SER A 342 15.38 0.90 21.35
C SER A 342 14.44 1.70 20.44
N LEU A 343 14.86 2.00 19.22
CA LEU A 343 14.03 2.72 18.24
C LEU A 343 12.71 2.01 17.89
N VAL A 344 12.71 0.67 17.91
CA VAL A 344 11.52 -0.12 17.59
C VAL A 344 10.61 -0.34 18.81
N ASN A 345 11.02 0.08 19.99
CA ASN A 345 10.16 0.09 21.18
C ASN A 345 9.22 1.30 21.20
N ASP A 346 9.50 2.35 20.43
CA ASP A 346 8.62 3.50 20.29
C ASP A 346 7.28 3.12 19.66
N LYS A 347 6.21 3.84 20.00
CA LYS A 347 4.87 3.64 19.41
C LYS A 347 4.82 4.07 17.96
N ILE A 348 5.54 5.13 17.63
CA ILE A 348 5.78 5.59 16.24
C ILE A 348 7.27 5.45 15.97
N ILE A 349 7.63 4.60 15.03
CA ILE A 349 9.03 4.38 14.66
C ILE A 349 9.50 5.54 13.79
N VAL A 350 10.48 6.31 14.26
CA VAL A 350 11.07 7.42 13.49
C VAL A 350 12.54 7.09 13.23
N ILE A 351 12.90 6.92 11.95
CA ILE A 351 14.26 6.56 11.52
C ILE A 351 14.76 7.60 10.55
N ASP A 352 15.97 8.10 10.75
CA ASP A 352 16.61 9.09 9.91
C ASP A 352 17.94 8.59 9.33
N GLY A 353 18.30 9.10 8.16
CA GLY A 353 19.60 8.85 7.55
C GLY A 353 20.00 9.91 6.55
N GLU A 354 21.28 9.92 6.18
CA GLU A 354 21.87 10.91 5.30
C GLU A 354 21.63 10.58 3.83
N ASN A 355 21.19 11.58 3.05
CA ASN A 355 21.10 11.54 1.59
C ASN A 355 20.29 10.36 1.04
N TRP A 356 19.22 9.95 1.72
CA TRP A 356 18.29 8.97 1.19
C TRP A 356 17.41 9.60 0.13
N HIS A 357 17.17 8.88 -0.96
CA HIS A 357 16.40 9.38 -2.08
C HIS A 357 14.94 9.71 -1.67
N GLN A 358 14.53 10.99 -1.79
CA GLN A 358 13.24 11.49 -1.30
C GLN A 358 12.04 10.79 -1.96
N GLY A 359 12.15 10.44 -3.24
CA GLY A 359 11.11 9.71 -3.98
C GLY A 359 10.84 8.29 -3.48
N VAL A 360 11.76 7.72 -2.66
CA VAL A 360 11.71 6.32 -2.22
C VAL A 360 11.36 6.18 -0.72
N ILE A 361 11.66 7.19 0.12
CA ILE A 361 11.46 7.09 1.58
C ILE A 361 10.02 6.72 1.99
N GLY A 362 9.02 7.11 1.19
CA GLY A 362 7.62 6.75 1.45
C GLY A 362 7.32 5.24 1.28
N LEU A 363 7.98 4.58 0.32
CA LEU A 363 7.90 3.13 0.14
C LEU A 363 8.60 2.40 1.29
N ILE A 364 9.71 2.96 1.74
CA ILE A 364 10.48 2.43 2.87
C ILE A 364 9.70 2.56 4.16
N ALA A 365 9.04 3.69 4.42
CA ALA A 365 8.15 3.86 5.56
C ALA A 365 7.03 2.82 5.59
N ALA A 366 6.46 2.47 4.43
CA ALA A 366 5.47 1.39 4.32
C ALA A 366 6.07 0.03 4.70
N LYS A 367 7.29 -0.29 4.26
CA LYS A 367 7.96 -1.56 4.62
C LYS A 367 8.36 -1.64 6.09
N VAL A 368 8.83 -0.54 6.69
CA VAL A 368 9.10 -0.47 8.13
C VAL A 368 7.80 -0.65 8.92
N LYS A 369 6.72 0.03 8.52
CA LYS A 369 5.38 -0.15 9.11
C LYS A 369 4.92 -1.60 9.03
N GLU A 370 5.08 -2.24 7.88
CA GLU A 370 4.69 -3.64 7.69
C GLU A 370 5.51 -4.61 8.54
N ALA A 371 6.83 -4.39 8.65
CA ALA A 371 7.73 -5.25 9.43
C ALA A 371 7.42 -5.21 10.93
N TYR A 372 7.06 -4.04 11.47
CA TYR A 372 6.86 -3.87 12.93
C TYR A 372 5.38 -3.80 13.33
N GLY A 373 4.44 -3.62 12.39
CA GLY A 373 3.01 -3.43 12.67
C GLY A 373 2.73 -2.14 13.44
N LYS A 374 3.55 -1.09 13.24
CA LYS A 374 3.48 0.22 13.91
C LYS A 374 3.55 1.35 12.89
N PRO A 375 2.97 2.53 13.18
CA PRO A 375 3.23 3.71 12.38
C PRO A 375 4.74 3.96 12.24
N ALA A 376 5.19 4.32 11.05
CA ALA A 376 6.61 4.55 10.78
C ALA A 376 6.83 5.82 9.96
N ILE A 377 7.85 6.59 10.31
CA ILE A 377 8.31 7.80 9.61
C ILE A 377 9.77 7.60 9.26
N VAL A 378 10.10 7.75 7.98
CA VAL A 378 11.46 7.69 7.47
C VAL A 378 11.87 9.07 6.99
N ILE A 379 13.02 9.54 7.48
CA ILE A 379 13.51 10.90 7.27
C ILE A 379 14.85 10.87 6.53
N SER A 380 14.94 11.60 5.43
CA SER A 380 16.18 11.86 4.70
C SER A 380 16.74 13.21 5.10
N LYS A 381 17.97 13.25 5.62
CA LYS A 381 18.73 14.48 5.91
C LYS A 381 19.51 14.91 4.69
N LEU A 382 19.39 16.19 4.34
CA LEU A 382 20.06 16.85 3.23
C LEU A 382 20.80 18.09 3.77
N GLY A 383 21.85 17.87 4.54
CA GLY A 383 22.49 18.92 5.32
C GLY A 383 21.58 19.42 6.45
N ASP A 384 21.32 20.71 6.48
CA ASP A 384 20.52 21.35 7.54
C ASP A 384 19.02 21.08 7.43
N ILE A 385 18.54 20.68 6.25
CA ILE A 385 17.12 20.41 5.99
C ILE A 385 16.89 18.91 5.94
N ALA A 386 15.78 18.47 6.49
CA ALA A 386 15.35 17.07 6.43
C ALA A 386 13.92 16.95 5.88
N LYS A 387 13.70 15.94 5.05
CA LYS A 387 12.36 15.59 4.52
C LYS A 387 11.97 14.19 4.98
N GLY A 388 10.73 14.04 5.45
CA GLY A 388 10.21 12.78 5.96
C GLY A 388 8.94 12.35 5.27
N SER A 389 8.75 11.04 5.22
CA SER A 389 7.49 10.42 4.81
C SER A 389 7.06 9.38 5.83
N GLY A 390 5.78 9.38 6.19
CA GLY A 390 5.21 8.46 7.17
C GLY A 390 4.08 7.61 6.61
N ARG A 391 3.91 6.44 7.23
CA ARG A 391 2.80 5.52 6.96
C ARG A 391 2.21 5.02 8.28
N SER A 392 0.88 4.99 8.36
CA SER A 392 0.15 4.58 9.57
C SER A 392 -0.37 3.16 9.52
N VAL A 393 -0.83 2.66 10.67
CA VAL A 393 -1.67 1.47 10.82
C VAL A 393 -3.14 1.92 10.91
N GLU A 394 -4.06 1.06 10.49
CA GLU A 394 -5.49 1.34 10.58
C GLU A 394 -5.91 1.68 12.02
N GLY A 395 -6.67 2.75 12.20
CA GLY A 395 -7.14 3.22 13.50
C GLY A 395 -6.19 4.16 14.24
N PHE A 396 -5.00 4.51 13.68
CA PHE A 396 -4.13 5.54 14.24
C PHE A 396 -4.00 6.75 13.31
N PRO A 397 -4.44 7.96 13.74
CA PRO A 397 -4.42 9.17 12.91
C PRO A 397 -3.01 9.79 12.88
N LEU A 398 -2.12 9.28 12.03
CA LEU A 398 -0.73 9.76 11.95
C LEU A 398 -0.66 11.25 11.54
N CYS A 399 -1.61 11.70 10.74
CA CYS A 399 -1.70 13.10 10.33
C CYS A 399 -1.84 14.02 11.56
N ASP A 400 -2.75 13.72 12.48
CA ASP A 400 -2.95 14.51 13.69
C ASP A 400 -1.71 14.50 14.59
N ALA A 401 -1.02 13.35 14.68
CA ALA A 401 0.24 13.25 15.42
C ALA A 401 1.33 14.15 14.84
N VAL A 402 1.43 14.26 13.49
CA VAL A 402 2.35 15.17 12.80
C VAL A 402 1.93 16.61 13.00
N PHE A 403 0.63 16.92 12.91
CA PHE A 403 0.12 18.28 13.15
C PHE A 403 0.37 18.75 14.59
N ALA A 404 0.33 17.86 15.58
CA ALA A 404 0.69 18.20 16.97
C ALA A 404 2.17 18.60 17.15
N CYS A 405 3.02 18.31 16.13
CA CYS A 405 4.44 18.68 16.13
C CYS A 405 4.74 19.92 15.24
N SER A 406 3.73 20.71 14.90
CA SER A 406 3.81 21.83 13.93
C SER A 406 4.92 22.84 14.20
N ASP A 407 5.23 23.09 15.48
CA ASP A 407 6.28 24.02 15.91
C ASP A 407 7.71 23.56 15.60
N LEU A 408 7.88 22.28 15.25
CA LEU A 408 9.17 21.69 14.86
C LEU A 408 9.28 21.47 13.35
N LEU A 409 8.21 21.75 12.58
CA LEU A 409 8.11 21.44 11.16
C LEU A 409 8.05 22.73 10.31
N THR A 410 8.80 22.74 9.22
CA THR A 410 8.76 23.79 8.21
C THR A 410 7.67 23.55 7.18
N HIS A 411 7.35 22.27 6.90
CA HIS A 411 6.26 21.86 6.02
C HIS A 411 5.62 20.57 6.52
N ARG A 412 4.31 20.43 6.33
CA ARG A 412 3.55 19.22 6.66
C ARG A 412 2.32 19.07 5.78
N GLY A 413 1.95 17.85 5.49
CA GLY A 413 0.73 17.53 4.75
C GLY A 413 0.45 16.02 4.74
N GLY A 414 -0.73 15.66 4.30
CA GLY A 414 -1.11 14.25 4.13
C GLY A 414 -2.49 13.91 4.65
N HIS A 415 -2.74 12.61 4.72
CA HIS A 415 -3.98 11.98 5.14
C HIS A 415 -3.75 11.12 6.39
N PRO A 416 -4.81 10.60 7.05
CA PRO A 416 -4.65 9.79 8.27
C PRO A 416 -3.64 8.63 8.14
N MET A 417 -3.53 8.02 6.95
CA MET A 417 -2.69 6.86 6.70
C MET A 417 -1.30 7.17 6.11
N ALA A 418 -1.09 8.37 5.58
CA ALA A 418 0.17 8.75 4.91
C ALA A 418 0.45 10.24 5.08
N VAL A 419 1.67 10.58 5.48
CA VAL A 419 2.09 11.97 5.73
C VAL A 419 3.41 12.29 5.06
N GLY A 420 3.57 13.56 4.65
CA GLY A 420 4.81 14.18 4.26
C GLY A 420 5.17 15.30 5.23
N LEU A 421 6.44 15.49 5.51
CA LEU A 421 6.91 16.55 6.39
C LEU A 421 8.30 17.06 6.01
N SER A 422 8.63 18.29 6.41
CA SER A 422 9.98 18.84 6.37
C SER A 422 10.30 19.52 7.70
N LEU A 423 11.55 19.46 8.10
CA LEU A 423 12.04 20.08 9.34
C LEU A 423 13.54 20.34 9.24
N ASP A 424 14.07 21.14 10.15
CA ASP A 424 15.51 21.29 10.30
C ASP A 424 16.10 19.99 10.90
N SER A 425 17.24 19.57 10.38
CA SER A 425 17.88 18.29 10.78
C SER A 425 18.15 18.20 12.28
N GLU A 426 18.46 19.31 12.94
CA GLU A 426 18.67 19.38 14.39
C GLU A 426 17.41 19.11 15.20
N ASN A 427 16.21 19.33 14.64
CA ASN A 427 14.93 19.13 15.29
C ASN A 427 14.47 17.66 15.31
N ILE A 428 15.11 16.74 14.58
CA ILE A 428 14.70 15.33 14.49
C ILE A 428 14.60 14.67 15.88
N PRO A 429 15.54 14.83 16.81
CA PRO A 429 15.41 14.23 18.15
C PRO A 429 14.23 14.78 18.96
N ALA A 430 13.94 16.08 18.85
CA ALA A 430 12.80 16.70 19.50
C ALA A 430 11.47 16.23 18.89
N PHE A 431 11.41 16.17 17.55
CA PHE A 431 10.27 15.64 16.81
C PHE A 431 9.97 14.20 17.20
N ARG A 432 11.00 13.31 17.26
CA ARG A 432 10.84 11.90 17.70
C ARG A 432 10.23 11.79 19.10
N ARG A 433 10.66 12.61 20.05
CA ARG A 433 10.07 12.62 21.41
C ARG A 433 8.63 13.10 21.38
N LYS A 434 8.37 14.25 20.77
CA LYS A 434 7.05 14.90 20.80
C LYS A 434 5.98 14.07 20.09
N ILE A 435 6.28 13.45 18.96
CA ILE A 435 5.31 12.62 18.25
C ILE A 435 4.98 11.33 19.03
N ASN A 436 5.96 10.78 19.77
CA ASN A 436 5.72 9.64 20.65
C ASN A 436 4.98 10.02 21.93
N GLU A 437 5.13 11.23 22.46
CA GLU A 437 4.29 11.77 23.54
C GLU A 437 2.82 11.88 23.11
N PHE A 438 2.56 12.32 21.86
CA PHE A 438 1.21 12.29 21.30
C PHE A 438 0.65 10.85 21.26
N ALA A 439 1.44 9.88 20.78
CA ALA A 439 1.02 8.49 20.73
C ALA A 439 0.81 7.87 22.12
N ASP A 440 1.53 8.32 23.13
CA ASP A 440 1.32 7.90 24.53
C ASP A 440 -0.01 8.40 25.07
N ASN A 441 -0.40 9.63 24.75
CA ASN A 441 -1.69 10.21 25.14
C ASN A 441 -2.87 9.62 24.36
N PHE A 442 -2.62 9.06 23.17
CA PHE A 442 -3.64 8.34 22.39
C PHE A 442 -4.11 7.04 23.10
N GLY A 443 -3.30 6.48 23.97
CA GLY A 443 -3.59 5.26 24.71
C GLY A 443 -3.08 3.98 24.05
N LYS A 444 -3.92 2.92 24.02
CA LYS A 444 -3.54 1.64 23.41
C LYS A 444 -3.48 1.79 21.88
N MET A 445 -2.31 1.53 21.32
CA MET A 445 -2.13 1.53 19.86
C MET A 445 -2.93 0.39 19.21
N PRO A 446 -3.56 0.63 18.04
CA PRO A 446 -4.21 -0.44 17.30
C PRO A 446 -3.17 -1.44 16.79
N TYR A 447 -3.51 -2.73 16.88
CA TYR A 447 -2.69 -3.78 16.28
C TYR A 447 -2.94 -3.87 14.76
N ASP A 448 -1.89 -4.13 14.00
CA ASP A 448 -2.02 -4.45 12.57
C ASP A 448 -2.80 -5.76 12.43
N LYS A 449 -3.85 -5.75 11.59
CA LYS A 449 -4.82 -6.84 11.47
C LYS A 449 -4.81 -7.47 10.10
N ILE A 450 -5.13 -8.76 10.08
CA ILE A 450 -5.57 -9.45 8.87
C ILE A 450 -7.04 -9.81 9.05
N ASN A 451 -7.88 -9.28 8.17
CA ASN A 451 -9.29 -9.60 8.15
C ASN A 451 -9.50 -10.91 7.38
N ILE A 452 -9.89 -11.97 8.08
CA ILE A 452 -10.25 -13.26 7.51
C ILE A 452 -11.75 -13.25 7.29
N GLU A 453 -12.16 -13.31 6.02
CA GLU A 453 -13.58 -13.27 5.69
C GLU A 453 -14.26 -14.61 5.95
N CYS A 454 -13.58 -15.73 5.70
CA CYS A 454 -14.18 -17.06 5.89
C CYS A 454 -13.15 -18.09 6.35
N LYS A 455 -13.58 -18.99 7.27
CA LYS A 455 -12.86 -20.24 7.57
C LYS A 455 -13.14 -21.22 6.45
N LEU A 456 -12.12 -21.66 5.74
CA LEU A 456 -12.25 -22.53 4.59
C LEU A 456 -11.83 -23.96 4.94
N ASN A 457 -12.65 -24.96 4.53
CA ASN A 457 -12.23 -26.34 4.56
C ASN A 457 -11.37 -26.62 3.31
N PRO A 458 -10.15 -27.20 3.46
CA PRO A 458 -9.28 -27.51 2.33
C PRO A 458 -9.94 -28.34 1.22
N ALA A 459 -10.96 -29.13 1.52
CA ALA A 459 -11.71 -29.95 0.55
C ALA A 459 -12.43 -29.12 -0.52
N TYR A 460 -12.74 -27.87 -0.23
CA TYR A 460 -13.44 -26.98 -1.18
C TYR A 460 -12.49 -26.16 -2.04
N ILE A 461 -11.17 -26.33 -1.90
CA ILE A 461 -10.18 -25.63 -2.73
C ILE A 461 -10.09 -26.34 -4.08
N ASN A 462 -10.85 -25.90 -5.05
CA ASN A 462 -10.92 -26.40 -6.41
C ASN A 462 -11.15 -25.27 -7.41
N LEU A 463 -11.21 -25.57 -8.68
CA LEU A 463 -11.42 -24.57 -9.75
C LEU A 463 -12.83 -23.97 -9.68
N ASP A 464 -13.85 -24.72 -9.32
CA ASP A 464 -15.22 -24.22 -9.19
C ASP A 464 -15.31 -23.08 -8.14
N LEU A 465 -14.52 -23.19 -7.06
CA LEU A 465 -14.39 -22.10 -6.08
C LEU A 465 -13.77 -20.86 -6.70
N ILE A 466 -12.70 -21.02 -7.49
CA ILE A 466 -12.04 -19.90 -8.18
C ILE A 466 -12.97 -19.24 -9.18
N ASP A 467 -13.69 -20.03 -9.98
CA ASP A 467 -14.67 -19.52 -10.94
C ASP A 467 -15.82 -18.78 -10.24
N SER A 468 -16.25 -19.28 -9.08
CA SER A 468 -17.21 -18.56 -8.24
C SER A 468 -16.66 -17.21 -7.74
N LEU A 469 -15.39 -17.17 -7.29
CA LEU A 469 -14.74 -15.96 -6.81
C LEU A 469 -14.51 -14.93 -7.93
N SER A 470 -14.43 -15.36 -9.19
CA SER A 470 -14.28 -14.45 -10.33
C SER A 470 -15.45 -13.48 -10.48
N LEU A 471 -16.67 -13.87 -10.03
CA LEU A 471 -17.84 -12.98 -9.99
C LEU A 471 -17.64 -11.74 -9.10
N MET A 472 -16.71 -11.83 -8.15
CA MET A 472 -16.39 -10.71 -7.25
C MET A 472 -15.36 -9.75 -7.82
N GLN A 473 -14.68 -10.10 -8.92
CA GLN A 473 -13.65 -9.25 -9.56
C GLN A 473 -14.28 -8.02 -10.24
N PRO A 474 -13.46 -6.94 -10.45
CA PRO A 474 -12.05 -6.77 -10.09
C PRO A 474 -11.84 -6.53 -8.59
N TYR A 475 -10.72 -7.04 -8.07
CA TYR A 475 -10.29 -6.79 -6.69
C TYR A 475 -9.38 -5.55 -6.62
N GLY A 476 -9.47 -4.80 -5.52
CA GLY A 476 -8.69 -3.60 -5.27
C GLY A 476 -9.17 -2.87 -4.01
N ALA A 477 -8.95 -1.55 -3.94
CA ALA A 477 -9.50 -0.74 -2.85
C ALA A 477 -11.03 -0.83 -2.84
N GLY A 478 -11.64 -0.88 -1.66
CA GLY A 478 -13.09 -1.07 -1.49
C GLY A 478 -13.63 -2.47 -1.80
N ASN A 479 -12.86 -3.30 -2.53
CA ASN A 479 -13.17 -4.70 -2.83
C ASN A 479 -11.90 -5.56 -2.76
N PRO A 480 -11.30 -5.81 -1.58
CA PRO A 480 -10.05 -6.54 -1.46
C PRO A 480 -10.17 -8.01 -1.90
N THR A 481 -9.05 -8.60 -2.34
CA THR A 481 -8.98 -10.05 -2.58
C THR A 481 -9.36 -10.80 -1.31
N PRO A 482 -10.31 -11.75 -1.33
CA PRO A 482 -10.75 -12.48 -0.15
C PRO A 482 -9.60 -13.20 0.56
N VAL A 483 -9.56 -13.07 1.89
CA VAL A 483 -8.61 -13.81 2.73
C VAL A 483 -9.34 -14.92 3.46
N PHE A 484 -8.89 -16.15 3.22
CA PHE A 484 -9.43 -17.35 3.84
C PHE A 484 -8.53 -17.86 4.96
N GLY A 485 -9.15 -18.36 6.04
CA GLY A 485 -8.44 -19.02 7.13
C GLY A 485 -8.44 -20.54 6.95
N LEU A 486 -7.25 -21.13 6.85
CA LEU A 486 -7.05 -22.60 6.89
C LEU A 486 -6.47 -22.94 8.26
N TYR A 487 -7.24 -23.63 9.08
CA TYR A 487 -6.89 -23.90 10.48
C TYR A 487 -6.47 -25.36 10.67
N ASN A 488 -5.58 -25.59 11.63
CA ASN A 488 -5.09 -26.91 12.04
C ASN A 488 -4.52 -27.74 10.86
N MET A 489 -3.66 -27.12 10.07
CA MET A 489 -2.99 -27.75 8.94
C MET A 489 -1.64 -28.32 9.37
N THR A 490 -1.42 -29.62 9.23
CA THR A 490 -0.13 -30.25 9.54
C THR A 490 0.85 -30.02 8.39
N LEU A 491 2.01 -29.43 8.67
CA LEU A 491 3.08 -29.22 7.71
C LEU A 491 3.75 -30.55 7.35
N LYS A 492 3.74 -30.93 6.08
CA LYS A 492 4.29 -32.22 5.59
C LYS A 492 5.60 -32.06 4.86
N ASN A 493 5.78 -30.94 4.13
CA ASN A 493 7.02 -30.70 3.39
C ASN A 493 7.25 -29.20 3.17
N ILE A 494 8.53 -28.82 3.04
CA ILE A 494 9.00 -27.47 2.72
C ILE A 494 9.93 -27.61 1.52
N THR A 495 9.62 -26.97 0.41
CA THR A 495 10.45 -26.94 -0.80
C THR A 495 10.86 -25.52 -1.15
N PRO A 496 12.15 -25.18 -1.12
CA PRO A 496 12.63 -23.87 -1.57
C PRO A 496 12.46 -23.72 -3.09
N LEU A 497 12.15 -22.49 -3.52
CA LEU A 497 11.97 -22.12 -4.93
C LEU A 497 12.77 -20.85 -5.25
N SER A 498 13.10 -20.66 -6.55
CA SER A 498 13.74 -19.44 -7.05
C SER A 498 15.01 -19.06 -6.25
N ALA A 499 15.96 -19.98 -6.15
CA ALA A 499 17.19 -19.82 -5.35
C ALA A 499 16.89 -19.45 -3.89
N ASN A 500 15.93 -20.15 -3.27
CA ASN A 500 15.51 -20.00 -1.86
C ASN A 500 14.88 -18.62 -1.51
N ARG A 501 14.31 -17.93 -2.51
CA ARG A 501 13.57 -16.68 -2.26
C ARG A 501 12.10 -16.89 -1.92
N HIS A 502 11.58 -18.08 -2.16
CA HIS A 502 10.17 -18.45 -1.93
C HIS A 502 10.09 -19.87 -1.40
N LEU A 503 9.01 -20.21 -0.70
CA LEU A 503 8.74 -21.56 -0.20
C LEU A 503 7.45 -22.11 -0.78
N ARG A 504 7.50 -23.38 -1.17
CA ARG A 504 6.33 -24.20 -1.43
C ARG A 504 6.12 -25.12 -0.23
N LEU A 505 4.98 -24.94 0.43
CA LEU A 505 4.59 -25.68 1.63
C LEU A 505 3.56 -26.73 1.25
N THR A 506 3.81 -27.99 1.62
CA THR A 506 2.82 -29.05 1.53
C THR A 506 2.19 -29.23 2.90
N LEU A 507 0.87 -29.07 2.98
CA LEU A 507 0.12 -29.14 4.24
C LEU A 507 -1.03 -30.13 4.10
N SER A 508 -1.42 -30.77 5.22
CA SER A 508 -2.55 -31.71 5.20
C SER A 508 -3.46 -31.54 6.41
N ARG A 509 -4.76 -31.81 6.20
CA ARG A 509 -5.77 -31.96 7.25
C ARG A 509 -6.81 -32.99 6.84
N ASN A 510 -7.13 -33.94 7.73
CA ASN A 510 -8.11 -34.99 7.47
C ASN A 510 -7.88 -35.73 6.13
N ASN A 511 -6.64 -36.13 5.85
CA ASN A 511 -6.19 -36.78 4.60
C ASN A 511 -6.30 -35.91 3.32
N ILE A 512 -6.70 -34.67 3.43
CA ILE A 512 -6.70 -33.74 2.31
C ILE A 512 -5.37 -32.98 2.33
N GLN A 513 -4.67 -33.02 1.21
CA GLN A 513 -3.38 -32.34 1.04
C GLN A 513 -3.54 -31.16 0.12
N ILE A 514 -2.93 -30.05 0.50
CA ILE A 514 -2.84 -28.84 -0.30
C ILE A 514 -1.38 -28.38 -0.45
N THR A 515 -1.12 -27.64 -1.50
CA THR A 515 0.16 -26.94 -1.71
C THR A 515 -0.06 -25.46 -1.63
N ALA A 516 0.70 -24.78 -0.76
CA ALA A 516 0.61 -23.35 -0.57
C ALA A 516 1.97 -22.68 -0.84
N MET A 517 1.92 -21.47 -1.43
CA MET A 517 3.10 -20.68 -1.78
C MET A 517 3.31 -19.57 -0.74
N LYS A 518 4.50 -19.52 -0.14
CA LYS A 518 4.95 -18.42 0.72
C LYS A 518 6.03 -17.65 -0.02
N PHE A 519 5.65 -16.51 -0.59
CA PHE A 519 6.56 -15.64 -1.32
C PHE A 519 7.47 -14.83 -0.38
N PHE A 520 8.64 -14.44 -0.87
CA PHE A 520 9.61 -13.58 -0.18
C PHE A 520 10.01 -14.07 1.22
N THR A 521 10.13 -15.39 1.36
CA THR A 521 10.56 -16.05 2.60
C THR A 521 11.54 -17.17 2.24
N SER A 522 12.72 -17.16 2.82
CA SER A 522 13.72 -18.22 2.68
C SER A 522 13.51 -19.33 3.73
N THR A 523 14.20 -20.46 3.57
CA THR A 523 14.20 -21.52 4.59
C THR A 523 14.81 -21.07 5.90
N GLU A 524 15.77 -20.13 5.84
CA GLU A 524 16.44 -19.53 7.02
C GLU A 524 15.53 -18.56 7.78
N GLU A 525 14.49 -18.02 7.12
CA GLU A 525 13.50 -17.13 7.73
C GLU A 525 12.25 -17.88 8.23
N PHE A 526 12.10 -19.17 7.88
CA PHE A 526 10.89 -19.97 8.17
C PHE A 526 11.07 -20.83 9.42
N PRO A 527 10.43 -20.49 10.56
CA PRO A 527 10.73 -21.10 11.86
C PRO A 527 10.09 -22.46 12.09
N TYR A 528 9.04 -22.82 11.32
CA TYR A 528 8.25 -24.02 11.59
C TYR A 528 8.87 -25.29 10.98
N LYS A 529 8.63 -26.45 11.64
CA LYS A 529 9.18 -27.73 11.27
C LYS A 529 8.12 -28.67 10.70
N ILE A 530 8.54 -29.63 9.90
CA ILE A 530 7.67 -30.70 9.41
C ILE A 530 7.06 -31.43 10.61
N GLY A 531 5.75 -31.67 10.57
CA GLY A 531 4.94 -32.28 11.63
C GLY A 531 4.18 -31.26 12.49
N GLU A 532 4.57 -29.98 12.49
CA GLU A 532 3.85 -28.95 13.25
C GLU A 532 2.46 -28.64 12.66
N THR A 533 1.55 -28.22 13.53
CA THR A 533 0.18 -27.84 13.17
C THR A 533 0.09 -26.30 13.12
N LEU A 534 -0.29 -25.81 11.95
CA LEU A 534 -0.26 -24.38 11.61
C LEU A 534 -1.63 -23.89 11.15
N ASP A 535 -1.89 -22.61 11.42
CA ASP A 535 -2.99 -21.84 10.86
C ASP A 535 -2.45 -20.91 9.77
N LEU A 536 -3.12 -20.85 8.63
CA LEU A 536 -2.73 -20.03 7.49
C LEU A 536 -3.85 -19.05 7.12
N ALA A 537 -3.48 -17.80 6.89
CA ALA A 537 -4.30 -16.82 6.20
C ALA A 537 -3.86 -16.81 4.73
N VAL A 538 -4.78 -17.12 3.81
CA VAL A 538 -4.45 -17.33 2.40
C VAL A 538 -5.35 -16.55 1.46
N ASN A 539 -4.81 -16.13 0.32
CA ASN A 539 -5.60 -15.82 -0.87
C ASN A 539 -5.59 -17.03 -1.81
N LEU A 540 -6.61 -17.11 -2.63
CA LEU A 540 -6.72 -18.10 -3.69
C LEU A 540 -6.68 -17.38 -5.04
N ASP A 541 -5.96 -17.96 -6.00
CA ASP A 541 -5.82 -17.42 -7.34
C ASP A 541 -5.83 -18.54 -8.38
N ARG A 542 -6.15 -18.20 -9.61
CA ARG A 542 -6.05 -19.08 -10.78
C ARG A 542 -4.59 -19.08 -11.26
N ASN A 543 -3.99 -20.24 -11.33
CA ASN A 543 -2.65 -20.40 -11.88
C ASN A 543 -2.72 -21.17 -13.19
N GLU A 544 -2.19 -20.54 -14.25
CA GLU A 544 -2.06 -21.14 -15.57
C GLU A 544 -0.57 -21.30 -15.90
N PHE A 545 -0.13 -22.53 -16.06
CA PHE A 545 1.25 -22.82 -16.40
C PHE A 545 1.35 -23.98 -17.38
N ASN A 546 1.97 -23.77 -18.54
CA ASN A 546 2.11 -24.77 -19.62
C ASN A 546 0.78 -25.42 -20.02
N GLY A 547 -0.30 -24.65 -20.11
CA GLY A 547 -1.64 -25.13 -20.47
C GLY A 547 -2.38 -25.88 -19.33
N ASN A 548 -1.75 -26.07 -18.18
CA ASN A 548 -2.40 -26.63 -17.00
C ASN A 548 -2.98 -25.53 -16.12
N VAL A 549 -4.25 -25.67 -15.76
CA VAL A 549 -4.95 -24.76 -14.86
C VAL A 549 -5.05 -25.39 -13.47
N SER A 550 -4.69 -24.65 -12.44
CA SER A 550 -4.72 -25.11 -11.05
C SER A 550 -5.04 -23.97 -10.09
N VAL A 551 -5.38 -24.32 -8.84
CA VAL A 551 -5.56 -23.31 -7.79
C VAL A 551 -4.21 -23.01 -7.14
N SER A 552 -3.83 -21.74 -7.13
CA SER A 552 -2.70 -21.22 -6.34
C SER A 552 -3.19 -20.79 -4.96
N VAL A 553 -2.66 -21.41 -3.91
CA VAL A 553 -2.91 -21.01 -2.52
C VAL A 553 -1.75 -20.15 -2.06
N ILE A 554 -1.99 -18.84 -1.87
CA ILE A 554 -0.96 -17.85 -1.55
C ILE A 554 -1.02 -17.48 -0.07
N VAL A 555 0.04 -17.80 0.68
CA VAL A 555 0.11 -17.53 2.12
C VAL A 555 0.40 -16.06 2.38
N LYS A 556 -0.55 -15.36 3.00
CA LYS A 556 -0.41 -13.99 3.49
C LYS A 556 0.25 -13.96 4.86
N ASP A 557 -0.24 -14.81 5.77
CA ASP A 557 0.33 -14.96 7.12
C ASP A 557 0.22 -16.41 7.58
N ILE A 558 1.08 -16.79 8.53
CA ILE A 558 1.14 -18.14 9.08
C ILE A 558 1.52 -18.07 10.55
N LYS A 559 0.86 -18.88 11.36
CA LYS A 559 1.18 -19.02 12.78
C LYS A 559 0.95 -20.44 13.26
N SER A 560 1.52 -20.78 14.41
CA SER A 560 1.16 -22.02 15.10
C SER A 560 -0.32 -21.99 15.51
N SER A 561 -1.01 -23.12 15.43
CA SER A 561 -2.43 -23.23 15.78
C SER A 561 -2.71 -23.01 17.27
N ASP A 562 -1.71 -23.16 18.13
CA ASP A 562 -1.77 -22.93 19.58
C ASP A 562 -1.34 -21.51 19.99
N CYS A 563 -1.00 -20.65 19.03
CA CYS A 563 -0.54 -19.28 19.31
C CYS A 563 -1.71 -18.34 19.62
N ASP A 564 -1.75 -17.84 20.87
CA ASP A 564 -2.60 -16.72 21.26
C ASP A 564 -1.92 -15.39 20.86
N THR A 565 -2.25 -14.93 19.66
CA THR A 565 -1.63 -13.74 19.08
C THR A 565 -1.92 -12.47 19.88
N GLU A 566 -3.12 -12.31 20.45
CA GLU A 566 -3.49 -11.12 21.21
C GLU A 566 -2.67 -11.04 22.51
N LYS A 567 -2.60 -12.14 23.25
CA LYS A 567 -1.78 -12.23 24.46
C LYS A 567 -0.30 -11.97 24.18
N LEU A 568 0.22 -12.45 23.04
CA LEU A 568 1.61 -12.21 22.62
C LEU A 568 1.85 -10.72 22.34
N LEU A 569 0.92 -10.07 21.62
CA LEU A 569 1.03 -8.65 21.27
C LEU A 569 0.87 -7.75 22.50
N ASP A 570 -0.02 -8.11 23.45
CA ASP A 570 -0.14 -7.41 24.73
C ASP A 570 1.15 -7.53 25.54
N SER A 571 1.73 -8.73 25.62
CA SER A 571 3.01 -8.95 26.31
C SER A 571 4.17 -8.19 25.66
N ARG A 572 4.17 -8.08 24.32
CA ARG A 572 5.12 -7.22 23.61
C ARG A 572 4.96 -5.76 23.99
N THR A 573 3.73 -5.26 24.03
CA THR A 573 3.42 -3.88 24.45
C THR A 573 3.90 -3.61 25.88
N ASN A 574 3.67 -4.54 26.82
CA ASN A 574 4.15 -4.43 28.20
C ASN A 574 5.68 -4.28 28.25
N TYR A 575 6.42 -5.09 27.47
CA TYR A 575 7.89 -5.00 27.41
C TYR A 575 8.35 -3.65 26.82
N GLU A 576 7.74 -3.20 25.74
CA GLU A 576 8.08 -1.94 25.07
C GLU A 576 7.79 -0.75 25.99
N ASP A 577 6.66 -0.74 26.69
CA ASP A 577 6.30 0.28 27.68
C ASP A 577 7.26 0.31 28.86
N PHE A 578 7.66 -0.86 29.37
CA PHE A 578 8.71 -0.98 30.40
C PHE A 578 10.04 -0.37 29.91
N CYS A 579 10.48 -0.70 28.69
CA CYS A 579 11.71 -0.15 28.11
C CYS A 579 11.69 1.38 27.99
N ARG A 580 10.51 1.95 27.68
CA ARG A 580 10.29 3.40 27.59
C ARG A 580 10.11 4.08 28.95
N GLY A 581 10.13 3.31 30.07
CA GLY A 581 9.98 3.84 31.41
C GLY A 581 8.54 4.24 31.77
N LYS A 582 7.54 3.64 31.12
CA LYS A 582 6.13 3.86 31.43
C LYS A 582 5.74 3.11 32.71
N GLN A 583 4.78 3.67 33.43
CA GLN A 583 4.22 3.02 34.61
C GLN A 583 3.36 1.83 34.16
N LEU A 584 3.64 0.66 34.70
CA LEU A 584 2.93 -0.58 34.48
C LEU A 584 2.18 -1.02 35.74
N ASP A 585 1.04 -1.67 35.55
CA ASP A 585 0.36 -2.31 36.66
C ASP A 585 1.04 -3.63 37.08
N ARG A 586 0.58 -4.18 38.22
CA ARG A 586 1.17 -5.41 38.76
C ARG A 586 1.00 -6.63 37.87
N SER A 587 -0.08 -6.72 37.10
CA SER A 587 -0.32 -7.81 36.14
C SER A 587 0.67 -7.73 34.97
N GLN A 588 0.86 -6.53 34.42
CA GLN A 588 1.79 -6.26 33.33
C GLN A 588 3.25 -6.53 33.80
N LEU A 589 3.63 -6.10 34.98
CA LEU A 589 4.95 -6.39 35.55
C LEU A 589 5.17 -7.90 35.76
N SER A 590 4.14 -8.63 36.24
CA SER A 590 4.20 -10.08 36.42
C SER A 590 4.40 -10.82 35.09
N ASP A 591 3.84 -10.29 33.99
CA ASP A 591 4.04 -10.83 32.63
C ASP A 591 5.50 -10.66 32.15
N LEU A 592 6.24 -9.71 32.72
CA LEU A 592 7.64 -9.43 32.39
C LEU A 592 8.65 -10.12 33.33
N MET A 593 8.26 -10.44 34.58
CA MET A 593 9.18 -10.92 35.60
C MET A 593 9.51 -12.41 35.41
N PRO A 594 10.74 -12.77 35.04
CA PRO A 594 11.14 -14.17 34.90
C PRO A 594 11.64 -14.74 36.25
N ASP A 595 11.48 -16.04 36.43
CA ASP A 595 12.12 -16.77 37.50
C ASP A 595 13.38 -17.53 37.00
N ARG A 596 14.07 -18.20 37.92
CA ARG A 596 15.29 -18.97 37.57
C ARG A 596 15.03 -20.12 36.62
N ASN A 597 13.83 -20.73 36.64
CA ASN A 597 13.46 -21.84 35.77
C ASN A 597 13.21 -21.33 34.33
N ASP A 598 12.62 -20.13 34.23
CA ASP A 598 12.41 -19.44 32.97
C ASP A 598 13.73 -19.19 32.25
N PHE A 599 14.75 -18.67 32.96
CA PHE A 599 16.11 -18.51 32.43
C PHE A 599 16.71 -19.85 31.99
N ALA A 600 16.58 -20.88 32.84
CA ALA A 600 17.12 -22.20 32.53
C ALA A 600 16.45 -22.84 31.31
N LEU A 601 15.15 -22.64 31.13
CA LEU A 601 14.38 -23.14 30.00
C LEU A 601 14.90 -22.52 28.70
N LEU A 602 14.94 -21.19 28.61
CA LEU A 602 15.39 -20.50 27.40
C LEU A 602 16.87 -20.75 27.09
N TYR A 603 17.74 -20.71 28.10
CA TYR A 603 19.17 -20.95 27.90
C TYR A 603 19.46 -22.38 27.41
N ARG A 604 18.82 -23.40 27.96
CA ARG A 604 18.94 -24.79 27.49
C ARG A 604 18.47 -24.92 26.05
N TYR A 605 17.35 -24.32 25.70
CA TYR A 605 16.84 -24.31 24.34
C TYR A 605 17.87 -23.70 23.36
N LEU A 606 18.38 -22.50 23.65
CA LEU A 606 19.39 -21.86 22.81
C LEU A 606 20.67 -22.68 22.69
N LYS A 607 21.13 -23.26 23.79
CA LYS A 607 22.35 -24.09 23.81
C LYS A 607 22.18 -25.38 23.01
N SER A 608 21.05 -26.07 23.12
CA SER A 608 20.79 -27.33 22.43
C SER A 608 20.56 -27.14 20.91
N ASN A 609 20.09 -25.94 20.48
CA ASN A 609 19.87 -25.64 19.07
C ASN A 609 21.03 -24.83 18.42
N GLY A 610 22.14 -24.59 19.15
CA GLY A 610 23.27 -23.80 18.63
C GLY A 610 22.97 -22.31 18.45
N GLY A 611 21.93 -21.81 19.10
CA GLY A 611 21.43 -20.43 19.00
C GLY A 611 20.01 -20.34 18.47
N TYR A 612 19.67 -19.19 17.87
CA TYR A 612 18.38 -18.91 17.25
C TYR A 612 18.53 -17.87 16.13
N ALA A 613 17.79 -18.01 15.02
CA ALA A 613 17.97 -17.17 13.83
C ALA A 613 16.65 -16.66 13.22
N PHE A 614 15.52 -16.77 13.93
CA PHE A 614 14.19 -16.41 13.42
C PHE A 614 13.61 -15.18 14.14
N GLU A 615 12.38 -14.81 13.84
CA GLU A 615 11.65 -13.77 14.55
C GLU A 615 11.51 -14.11 16.04
N THR A 616 11.88 -13.19 16.95
CA THR A 616 11.86 -13.45 18.41
C THR A 616 10.47 -13.86 18.92
N ALA A 617 9.40 -13.36 18.29
CA ALA A 617 8.03 -13.72 18.65
C ALA A 617 7.74 -15.23 18.55
N THR A 618 8.43 -15.95 17.65
CA THR A 618 8.24 -17.39 17.50
C THR A 618 8.95 -18.23 18.56
N LEU A 619 9.84 -17.64 19.38
CA LEU A 619 10.47 -18.33 20.50
C LEU A 619 9.43 -18.80 21.55
N ALA A 620 8.35 -18.05 21.76
CA ALA A 620 7.28 -18.47 22.67
C ALA A 620 6.69 -19.82 22.26
N HIS A 621 6.39 -19.99 20.98
CA HIS A 621 5.93 -21.26 20.41
C HIS A 621 6.97 -22.38 20.55
N MET A 622 8.25 -22.08 20.23
CA MET A 622 9.35 -23.05 20.34
C MET A 622 9.58 -23.55 21.78
N LEU A 623 9.05 -22.83 22.76
CA LEU A 623 9.09 -23.16 24.19
C LEU A 623 7.73 -23.67 24.71
N ASP A 624 6.87 -24.21 23.81
CA ASP A 624 5.54 -24.70 24.12
C ASP A 624 4.66 -23.65 24.84
N ASN A 625 4.81 -22.37 24.50
CA ASN A 625 4.11 -21.22 25.10
C ASN A 625 4.24 -21.11 26.63
N ARG A 626 5.33 -21.68 27.21
CA ARG A 626 5.58 -21.63 28.67
C ARG A 626 6.05 -20.26 29.14
N LEU A 627 6.61 -19.46 28.24
CA LEU A 627 7.07 -18.10 28.52
C LEU A 627 6.28 -17.09 27.68
N SER A 628 5.90 -15.97 28.32
CA SER A 628 5.36 -14.83 27.60
C SER A 628 6.46 -14.17 26.73
N PHE A 629 6.02 -13.39 25.71
CA PHE A 629 6.97 -12.63 24.90
C PHE A 629 7.81 -11.66 25.75
N GLY A 630 7.18 -10.98 26.72
CA GLY A 630 7.86 -10.04 27.60
C GLY A 630 8.93 -10.71 28.44
N LYS A 631 8.63 -11.88 29.06
CA LYS A 631 9.64 -12.68 29.78
C LYS A 631 10.80 -13.08 28.89
N ILE A 632 10.51 -13.55 27.67
CA ILE A 632 11.56 -13.93 26.69
C ILE A 632 12.47 -12.73 26.41
N LYS A 633 11.92 -11.55 26.14
CA LYS A 633 12.70 -10.33 25.87
C LYS A 633 13.53 -9.90 27.08
N VAL A 634 12.95 -9.94 28.28
CA VAL A 634 13.69 -9.63 29.54
C VAL A 634 14.82 -10.62 29.76
N ILE A 635 14.59 -11.92 29.58
CA ILE A 635 15.63 -12.95 29.73
C ILE A 635 16.75 -12.76 28.70
N LEU A 636 16.40 -12.54 27.43
CA LEU A 636 17.37 -12.31 26.38
C LEU A 636 18.24 -11.06 26.67
N GLU A 637 17.62 -9.97 27.10
CA GLU A 637 18.33 -8.76 27.45
C GLU A 637 19.27 -8.97 28.66
N ALA A 638 18.77 -9.61 29.72
CA ALA A 638 19.58 -9.96 30.90
C ALA A 638 20.77 -10.85 30.52
N MET A 639 20.55 -11.87 29.68
CA MET A 639 21.64 -12.75 29.19
C MET A 639 22.64 -11.99 28.32
N ARG A 640 22.22 -11.01 27.53
CA ARG A 640 23.08 -10.14 26.73
C ARG A 640 23.94 -9.25 27.63
N GLU A 641 23.33 -8.59 28.63
CA GLU A 641 24.00 -7.75 29.62
C GLU A 641 25.06 -8.53 30.41
N LEU A 642 24.78 -9.78 30.74
CA LEU A 642 25.67 -10.72 31.43
C LEU A 642 26.65 -11.44 30.49
N ARG A 643 26.68 -11.12 29.21
CA ARG A 643 27.54 -11.73 28.19
C ARG A 643 27.39 -13.27 28.09
N LEU A 644 26.19 -13.79 28.30
CA LEU A 644 25.87 -15.20 28.13
C LEU A 644 25.50 -15.50 26.67
N ILE A 645 24.98 -14.50 25.97
CA ILE A 645 24.60 -14.58 24.56
C ILE A 645 25.00 -13.32 23.81
N GLY A 646 25.21 -13.46 22.50
CA GLY A 646 25.25 -12.36 21.55
C GLY A 646 23.90 -12.26 20.83
N ILE A 647 23.38 -11.04 20.70
CA ILE A 647 22.11 -10.78 19.95
C ILE A 647 22.37 -9.74 18.87
N SER A 648 21.86 -10.00 17.68
CA SER A 648 21.77 -9.05 16.58
C SER A 648 20.33 -9.08 16.06
N GLU A 649 19.54 -8.06 16.42
CA GLU A 649 18.15 -7.92 15.97
C GLU A 649 18.10 -7.13 14.67
N GLY A 650 17.44 -7.68 13.65
CA GLY A 650 17.15 -7.04 12.38
C GLY A 650 15.65 -6.87 12.18
N MET A 651 15.25 -6.30 11.03
CA MET A 651 13.85 -6.04 10.71
C MET A 651 12.98 -7.31 10.64
N LYS A 652 13.55 -8.43 10.19
CA LYS A 652 12.80 -9.69 9.98
C LYS A 652 13.18 -10.78 10.98
N THR A 653 14.43 -10.86 11.35
CA THR A 653 14.98 -11.96 12.15
C THR A 653 15.93 -11.45 13.21
N SER A 654 16.04 -12.20 14.31
CA SER A 654 17.00 -11.99 15.37
C SER A 654 18.03 -13.11 15.34
N LYS A 655 19.32 -12.79 15.27
CA LYS A 655 20.38 -13.78 15.39
C LYS A 655 20.89 -13.80 16.83
N ILE A 656 20.68 -14.93 17.51
CA ILE A 656 21.09 -15.15 18.91
C ILE A 656 22.13 -16.27 18.91
N SER A 657 23.30 -16.01 19.46
CA SER A 657 24.39 -16.97 19.65
C SER A 657 24.72 -17.16 21.13
N VAL A 658 24.97 -18.39 21.55
CA VAL A 658 25.39 -18.68 22.93
C VAL A 658 26.91 -18.43 23.03
N LEU A 659 27.33 -17.66 24.03
CA LEU A 659 28.73 -17.37 24.27
C LEU A 659 29.33 -18.35 25.28
N PRO A 660 30.65 -18.64 25.22
CA PRO A 660 31.33 -19.44 26.24
C PRO A 660 31.29 -18.76 27.62
N VAL A 661 30.90 -19.51 28.64
CA VAL A 661 30.81 -19.00 30.03
C VAL A 661 31.64 -19.85 30.96
N ASN A 662 32.52 -19.21 31.72
CA ASN A 662 33.32 -19.83 32.73
C ASN A 662 32.76 -19.52 34.13
N GLY A 663 32.17 -20.53 34.80
CA GLY A 663 31.69 -20.40 36.18
C GLY A 663 30.21 -20.13 36.34
N ARG A 664 29.78 -19.77 37.53
CA ARG A 664 28.40 -19.42 37.91
C ARG A 664 28.16 -17.93 37.66
N VAL A 665 27.03 -17.60 37.06
CA VAL A 665 26.61 -16.22 36.78
C VAL A 665 25.42 -15.88 37.69
N ASP A 666 25.50 -14.72 38.36
CA ASP A 666 24.39 -14.18 39.13
C ASP A 666 23.42 -13.44 38.21
N LEU A 667 22.26 -14.05 37.92
CA LEU A 667 21.22 -13.50 37.06
C LEU A 667 20.58 -12.21 37.60
N GLU A 668 20.59 -12.07 38.95
CA GLU A 668 20.02 -10.89 39.62
C GLU A 668 20.90 -9.64 39.44
N SER A 669 22.13 -9.82 39.02
CA SER A 669 23.06 -8.71 38.79
C SER A 669 22.76 -7.96 37.49
N ALA A 670 21.95 -8.55 36.57
CA ALA A 670 21.59 -7.92 35.31
C ALA A 670 20.84 -6.60 35.49
N PRO A 671 21.27 -5.50 34.85
CA PRO A 671 20.63 -4.19 34.93
C PRO A 671 19.13 -4.20 34.69
N ILE A 672 18.66 -4.92 33.65
CA ILE A 672 17.23 -5.00 33.36
C ILE A 672 16.44 -5.70 34.48
N ILE A 673 16.99 -6.72 35.14
CA ILE A 673 16.34 -7.41 36.26
C ILE A 673 16.26 -6.48 37.48
N LYS A 674 17.34 -5.74 37.79
CA LYS A 674 17.33 -4.75 38.86
C LYS A 674 16.26 -3.69 38.64
N LYS A 675 16.26 -3.09 37.42
CA LYS A 675 15.26 -2.10 37.02
C LYS A 675 13.82 -2.65 37.16
N LEU A 676 13.58 -3.91 36.75
CA LEU A 676 12.26 -4.52 36.84
C LEU A 676 11.83 -4.75 38.30
N ARG A 677 12.75 -5.13 39.19
CA ARG A 677 12.48 -5.30 40.65
C ARG A 677 12.21 -4.00 41.38
N GLU A 678 12.84 -2.89 40.96
CA GLU A 678 12.60 -1.57 41.56
C GLU A 678 11.17 -1.06 41.29
N VAL A 679 10.52 -1.50 40.24
CA VAL A 679 9.17 -1.06 39.85
C VAL A 679 8.09 -2.11 40.12
N PHE A 680 8.44 -3.38 40.44
CA PHE A 680 7.54 -4.46 40.81
C PHE A 680 7.05 -4.33 42.25
#